data_bf10d7e28390be2c44fe3f3f787de166
#
_entry.id   bf10d7e28390be2c44fe3f3f787de166
#
_cell.length_a   1.000
_cell.length_b   1.000
_cell.length_c   1.000
_cell.angle_alpha   90.00
_cell.angle_beta   90.00
_cell.angle_gamma   90.00
#
_symmetry.space_group_name_H-M   'P 1'
#
loop_
_entity.id
_entity.type
_entity.pdbx_description
1 polymer ?
#
loop_
_entity_poly.entity_id
_entity_poly.type
_entity_poly.pdbx_seq_one_letter_code
_entity_poly.pdbx_strand_id
1 'polypeptide(L)'
;MSKEQKLKAKGQKLKASSKKFTPNSIQFYLLLRSMWNRFGSFCIRNRFWLLIALGLTTLFFGYFATKVQMTYDFAKVVPKDDPDFIEYIKFKETFGEDGNILVIGTQSEKLFELDFFNKLYDLCDDIESIEGVDKVLSINRAYYLERNDSLEKLQAKPLLTRKPKTQLELDSFHAVIKSLKFYHGLLYNPSANLVILAVNLNKKQLDSKDRIPLVKGIEEKVRAFGSANTCEMHFSGLPYVRTMMSSKVSEEIKIFTYLSILVTAIFIFLFFRFISAVVFSLIVVIIGVIATMGLLALFNYKITILTGILPPLMVIIGVQNCIYLLNVYHQEFTKHGNKMLAILRLISKNGLALLLTNATTAVGFVVFSFSGSAMLDQFSIISGIVILIVYIVSLVFIPIVYSYLPPPKQKHTKHLNNKSLNAILDKCYELVHHKRRYIYGATILLLILSVFGSLQVRNMGYVVDDLPENDPVLVDLKFFEKHLKGVLPFEIKIDTKRKDGMKDYATLQKMNRLQKELAQFPELSKPTSVVDFIKFANQGMHQGDERYYVVPSVVDISEMVNYLPKGDGKNNLLSSMIDTDFRTARISLQMADIGSVEMKRLTKQVKQKIDSIFPKNQYDVRITGTSAIFLKGNDYLIDNLLQSMIMALVIISIMMAFLFFSWKMVLISLVPNIIPLIMTFGIMGFFDIRLKPSTIIIFSIAYGIVVDFTIHYLAKYRHSLKKHNWDMKIAIPESLLEAGPSIIYTAIALFAGFIIFAASNFGGTVALGILTSISLIFGMLMNLLLLPSLLLSLEKNINNKKELGTTLVEFEPADIEE
;
A
#
# COMPACT_ATOMS: atom_id res chain seq x y z
N MET A 1 28.41 48.89 -45.18
CA MET A 1 27.11 48.26 -45.32
C MET A 1 26.08 48.96 -44.43
N SER A 2 25.02 49.47 -45.04
CA SER A 2 23.98 50.18 -44.28
C SER A 2 23.19 49.22 -43.40
N LYS A 3 22.56 49.76 -42.32
CA LYS A 3 21.70 49.00 -41.38
C LYS A 3 20.64 48.13 -42.10
N GLU A 4 20.15 48.60 -43.26
CA GLU A 4 19.20 47.89 -44.13
C GLU A 4 19.82 46.66 -44.85
N GLN A 5 21.06 46.71 -45.27
CA GLN A 5 21.76 45.57 -45.85
C GLN A 5 22.05 44.46 -44.85
N LYS A 6 22.34 44.83 -43.59
CA LYS A 6 22.48 43.84 -42.47
C LYS A 6 21.15 43.18 -42.11
N LEU A 7 20.02 43.94 -42.17
CA LEU A 7 18.69 43.38 -41.91
C LEU A 7 18.23 42.46 -43.06
N LYS A 8 18.48 42.81 -44.32
CA LYS A 8 18.19 41.94 -45.49
C LYS A 8 19.04 40.67 -45.49
N ALA A 9 20.34 40.75 -45.17
CA ALA A 9 21.22 39.56 -45.01
C ALA A 9 20.81 38.65 -43.84
N LYS A 10 20.34 39.25 -42.71
CA LYS A 10 19.76 38.53 -41.56
C LYS A 10 18.42 37.84 -41.93
N GLY A 11 17.58 38.54 -42.74
CA GLY A 11 16.33 37.96 -43.23
C GLY A 11 16.53 36.82 -44.25
N GLN A 12 17.54 36.91 -45.10
CA GLN A 12 17.90 35.82 -46.04
C GLN A 12 18.54 34.62 -45.32
N LYS A 13 19.36 34.83 -44.29
CA LYS A 13 19.85 33.72 -43.45
C LYS A 13 18.74 33.04 -42.63
N LEU A 14 17.75 33.79 -42.18
CA LEU A 14 16.55 33.23 -41.52
C LEU A 14 15.70 32.41 -42.52
N LYS A 15 15.50 32.88 -43.75
CA LYS A 15 14.80 32.14 -44.80
C LYS A 15 15.57 30.88 -45.29
N ALA A 16 16.90 30.90 -45.30
CA ALA A 16 17.72 29.74 -45.68
C ALA A 16 17.74 28.67 -44.57
N SER A 17 17.62 29.07 -43.33
CA SER A 17 17.50 28.15 -42.13
C SER A 17 16.09 27.51 -42.04
N SER A 18 15.05 28.19 -42.56
CA SER A 18 13.66 27.74 -42.49
C SER A 18 13.29 26.63 -43.52
N LYS A 19 14.13 26.39 -44.53
CA LYS A 19 13.86 25.38 -45.59
C LYS A 19 14.00 23.91 -45.13
N LYS A 20 14.37 23.60 -43.85
CA LYS A 20 14.48 22.25 -43.30
C LYS A 20 13.47 21.92 -42.21
N PHE A 21 12.59 22.84 -41.83
CA PHE A 21 11.49 22.57 -40.89
C PHE A 21 10.19 22.43 -41.66
N THR A 22 9.40 21.39 -41.32
CA THR A 22 8.02 21.34 -41.79
C THR A 22 7.28 22.56 -41.16
N PRO A 23 6.49 23.31 -41.95
CA PRO A 23 5.81 24.53 -41.48
C PRO A 23 5.01 24.32 -40.16
N ASN A 24 4.51 23.11 -39.94
CA ASN A 24 3.67 22.74 -38.81
C ASN A 24 4.43 22.71 -37.46
N SER A 25 5.70 22.31 -37.40
CA SER A 25 6.45 22.21 -36.13
C SER A 25 6.84 23.58 -35.57
N ILE A 26 7.18 24.54 -36.43
CA ILE A 26 7.50 25.92 -36.03
C ILE A 26 6.23 26.63 -35.54
N GLN A 27 5.13 26.42 -36.24
CA GLN A 27 3.85 27.05 -35.90
C GLN A 27 3.32 26.51 -34.57
N PHE A 28 3.46 25.22 -34.30
CA PHE A 28 3.11 24.60 -33.00
C PHE A 28 3.99 25.12 -31.86
N TYR A 29 5.28 25.28 -32.09
CA TYR A 29 6.21 25.85 -31.09
C TYR A 29 5.87 27.31 -30.74
N LEU A 30 5.62 28.13 -31.73
CA LEU A 30 5.23 29.57 -31.54
C LEU A 30 3.88 29.68 -30.79
N LEU A 31 2.97 28.75 -31.06
CA LEU A 31 1.69 28.63 -30.37
C LEU A 31 1.91 28.30 -28.88
N LEU A 32 2.69 27.26 -28.55
CA LEU A 32 2.99 26.87 -27.17
C LEU A 32 3.69 28.01 -26.40
N ARG A 33 4.69 28.64 -26.99
CA ARG A 33 5.38 29.77 -26.39
C ARG A 33 4.45 30.97 -26.13
N SER A 34 3.60 31.30 -27.09
CA SER A 34 2.62 32.36 -26.92
C SER A 34 1.60 32.04 -25.83
N MET A 35 1.22 30.77 -25.72
CA MET A 35 0.31 30.30 -24.67
C MET A 35 0.93 30.43 -23.27
N TRP A 36 2.19 30.00 -23.04
CA TRP A 36 2.86 30.10 -21.75
C TRP A 36 3.14 31.57 -21.37
N ASN A 37 3.49 32.44 -22.35
CA ASN A 37 3.63 33.88 -22.10
C ASN A 37 2.29 34.51 -21.70
N ARG A 38 1.21 34.18 -22.41
CA ARG A 38 -0.15 34.62 -22.07
C ARG A 38 -0.57 34.14 -20.69
N PHE A 39 -0.27 32.85 -20.38
CA PHE A 39 -0.57 32.28 -19.07
C PHE A 39 0.21 32.98 -17.95
N GLY A 40 1.50 33.21 -18.13
CA GLY A 40 2.30 33.99 -17.16
C GLY A 40 1.77 35.41 -16.93
N SER A 41 1.43 36.11 -18.02
CA SER A 41 0.82 37.44 -17.94
C SER A 41 -0.56 37.41 -17.29
N PHE A 42 -1.37 36.40 -17.57
CA PHE A 42 -2.67 36.17 -16.95
C PHE A 42 -2.54 35.94 -15.43
N CYS A 43 -1.59 35.11 -15.00
CA CYS A 43 -1.34 34.86 -13.59
C CYS A 43 -0.96 36.13 -12.82
N ILE A 44 -0.10 36.96 -13.39
CA ILE A 44 0.34 38.19 -12.73
C ILE A 44 -0.78 39.24 -12.75
N ARG A 45 -1.52 39.37 -13.85
CA ARG A 45 -2.60 40.34 -13.99
C ARG A 45 -3.78 40.02 -13.05
N ASN A 46 -4.12 38.73 -12.91
CA ASN A 46 -5.26 38.29 -12.10
C ASN A 46 -4.84 37.68 -10.75
N ARG A 47 -3.67 38.07 -10.22
CA ARG A 47 -3.05 37.46 -9.04
C ARG A 47 -3.95 37.38 -7.80
N PHE A 48 -4.75 38.44 -7.55
CA PHE A 48 -5.67 38.51 -6.41
C PHE A 48 -6.81 37.48 -6.54
N TRP A 49 -7.47 37.43 -7.70
CA TRP A 49 -8.56 36.49 -7.96
C TRP A 49 -8.11 35.05 -7.98
N LEU A 50 -6.90 34.77 -8.48
CA LEU A 50 -6.32 33.44 -8.46
C LEU A 50 -5.99 32.95 -7.03
N LEU A 51 -5.54 33.84 -6.14
CA LEU A 51 -5.36 33.46 -4.72
C LEU A 51 -6.70 33.18 -4.04
N ILE A 52 -7.75 33.96 -4.33
CA ILE A 52 -9.10 33.68 -3.81
C ILE A 52 -9.60 32.33 -4.33
N ALA A 53 -9.49 32.09 -5.64
CA ALA A 53 -9.89 30.80 -6.24
C ALA A 53 -9.15 29.62 -5.63
N LEU A 54 -7.84 29.76 -5.40
CA LEU A 54 -7.02 28.74 -4.73
C LEU A 54 -7.46 28.52 -3.28
N GLY A 55 -7.78 29.61 -2.56
CA GLY A 55 -8.33 29.53 -1.19
C GLY A 55 -9.66 28.79 -1.16
N LEU A 56 -10.57 29.12 -2.07
CA LEU A 56 -11.88 28.46 -2.16
C LEU A 56 -11.77 26.98 -2.53
N THR A 57 -10.90 26.63 -3.49
CA THR A 57 -10.65 25.22 -3.83
C THR A 57 -10.02 24.44 -2.67
N THR A 58 -9.13 25.08 -1.91
CA THR A 58 -8.54 24.47 -0.70
C THR A 58 -9.60 24.23 0.38
N LEU A 59 -10.50 25.19 0.61
CA LEU A 59 -11.61 25.04 1.55
C LEU A 59 -12.58 23.93 1.11
N PHE A 60 -12.87 23.84 -0.20
CA PHE A 60 -13.69 22.79 -0.76
C PHE A 60 -13.09 21.40 -0.47
N PHE A 61 -11.83 21.17 -0.81
CA PHE A 61 -11.16 19.91 -0.49
C PHE A 61 -11.04 19.69 1.03
N GLY A 62 -10.83 20.76 1.81
CA GLY A 62 -10.78 20.70 3.26
C GLY A 62 -12.08 20.18 3.89
N TYR A 63 -13.23 20.65 3.39
CA TYR A 63 -14.54 20.14 3.82
C TYR A 63 -14.69 18.63 3.56
N PHE A 64 -14.30 18.15 2.37
CA PHE A 64 -14.35 16.71 2.09
C PHE A 64 -13.33 15.93 2.90
N ALA A 65 -12.15 16.48 3.17
CA ALA A 65 -11.12 15.83 3.97
C ALA A 65 -11.59 15.43 5.38
N THR A 66 -12.55 16.19 5.97
CA THR A 66 -13.13 15.84 7.27
C THR A 66 -14.01 14.58 7.25
N LYS A 67 -14.47 14.17 6.06
CA LYS A 67 -15.38 13.02 5.88
C LYS A 67 -14.67 11.71 5.55
N VAL A 68 -13.36 11.74 5.41
CA VAL A 68 -12.58 10.57 5.04
C VAL A 68 -12.70 9.48 6.12
N GLN A 69 -12.80 8.21 5.68
CA GLN A 69 -12.93 7.05 6.56
C GLN A 69 -11.74 6.11 6.35
N MET A 70 -11.40 5.35 7.40
CA MET A 70 -10.36 4.34 7.35
C MET A 70 -10.95 2.94 7.21
N THR A 71 -10.22 2.06 6.53
CA THR A 71 -10.57 0.64 6.43
C THR A 71 -9.31 -0.21 6.41
N TYR A 72 -9.44 -1.41 6.95
CA TYR A 72 -8.43 -2.45 6.83
C TYR A 72 -9.12 -3.70 6.26
N ASP A 73 -9.10 -3.83 4.94
CA ASP A 73 -9.81 -4.89 4.22
C ASP A 73 -8.87 -5.52 3.18
N PHE A 74 -8.42 -6.74 3.46
CA PHE A 74 -7.51 -7.47 2.57
C PHE A 74 -8.19 -7.99 1.30
N ALA A 75 -9.51 -8.22 1.34
CA ALA A 75 -10.22 -8.82 0.22
C ALA A 75 -10.27 -7.92 -1.03
N LYS A 76 -9.95 -6.63 -0.89
CA LYS A 76 -9.95 -5.67 -2.01
C LYS A 76 -8.73 -5.76 -2.94
N VAL A 77 -7.86 -6.70 -2.71
CA VAL A 77 -6.67 -6.93 -3.55
C VAL A 77 -7.03 -7.69 -4.83
N VAL A 78 -8.01 -8.60 -4.75
CA VAL A 78 -8.47 -9.39 -5.90
C VAL A 78 -9.49 -8.59 -6.73
N PRO A 79 -9.45 -8.66 -8.07
CA PRO A 79 -10.46 -8.02 -8.94
C PRO A 79 -11.88 -8.49 -8.59
N LYS A 80 -12.84 -7.56 -8.72
CA LYS A 80 -14.25 -7.84 -8.36
C LYS A 80 -14.93 -8.83 -9.31
N ASP A 81 -14.44 -8.97 -10.51
CA ASP A 81 -14.91 -9.85 -11.57
C ASP A 81 -14.23 -11.24 -11.55
N ASP A 82 -13.28 -11.44 -10.64
CA ASP A 82 -12.64 -12.73 -10.48
C ASP A 82 -13.62 -13.81 -9.99
N PRO A 83 -13.68 -15.00 -10.63
CA PRO A 83 -14.61 -16.07 -10.26
C PRO A 83 -14.50 -16.53 -8.81
N ASP A 84 -13.27 -16.61 -8.23
CA ASP A 84 -13.09 -17.05 -6.87
C ASP A 84 -13.50 -15.95 -5.87
N PHE A 85 -13.32 -14.67 -6.23
CA PHE A 85 -13.82 -13.56 -5.44
C PHE A 85 -15.36 -13.51 -5.42
N ILE A 86 -16.00 -13.70 -6.57
CA ILE A 86 -17.47 -13.79 -6.67
C ILE A 86 -17.98 -14.95 -5.81
N GLU A 87 -17.32 -16.10 -5.87
CA GLU A 87 -17.68 -17.27 -5.06
C GLU A 87 -17.51 -17.01 -3.56
N TYR A 88 -16.44 -16.32 -3.18
CA TYR A 88 -16.22 -15.90 -1.80
C TYR A 88 -17.32 -14.96 -1.28
N ILE A 89 -17.77 -14.01 -2.10
CA ILE A 89 -18.89 -13.14 -1.71
C ILE A 89 -20.19 -13.93 -1.52
N LYS A 90 -20.51 -14.85 -2.45
CA LYS A 90 -21.67 -15.74 -2.31
C LYS A 90 -21.58 -16.63 -1.07
N PHE A 91 -20.37 -17.11 -0.76
CA PHE A 91 -20.13 -17.88 0.46
C PHE A 91 -20.42 -17.04 1.72
N LYS A 92 -19.98 -15.78 1.76
CA LYS A 92 -20.29 -14.85 2.87
C LYS A 92 -21.78 -14.53 2.99
N GLU A 93 -22.50 -14.42 1.86
CA GLU A 93 -23.94 -14.20 1.84
C GLU A 93 -24.71 -15.41 2.39
N THR A 94 -24.20 -16.63 2.13
CA THR A 94 -24.87 -17.88 2.54
C THR A 94 -24.61 -18.20 4.01
N PHE A 95 -23.36 -18.14 4.45
CA PHE A 95 -22.93 -18.63 5.77
C PHE A 95 -22.64 -17.52 6.78
N GLY A 96 -22.75 -16.28 6.37
CA GLY A 96 -22.38 -15.12 7.19
C GLY A 96 -20.89 -14.79 7.10
N GLU A 97 -20.50 -13.74 7.79
CA GLU A 97 -19.13 -13.28 7.92
C GLU A 97 -18.65 -13.59 9.33
N ASP A 98 -17.62 -14.45 9.47
CA ASP A 98 -16.98 -14.73 10.76
C ASP A 98 -16.15 -13.55 11.29
N GLY A 99 -16.28 -12.39 10.62
CA GLY A 99 -15.55 -11.17 10.90
C GLY A 99 -16.01 -10.39 12.15
N ASN A 100 -17.00 -10.88 12.89
CA ASN A 100 -17.57 -10.16 14.03
C ASN A 100 -17.12 -10.72 15.38
N ILE A 101 -16.30 -11.79 15.39
CA ILE A 101 -15.87 -12.43 16.61
C ILE A 101 -14.49 -11.91 17.00
N LEU A 102 -14.43 -11.28 18.18
CA LEU A 102 -13.20 -10.98 18.89
C LEU A 102 -12.87 -12.19 19.78
N VAL A 103 -11.66 -12.71 19.64
CA VAL A 103 -11.19 -13.88 20.39
C VAL A 103 -10.21 -13.42 21.45
N ILE A 104 -10.44 -13.82 22.70
CA ILE A 104 -9.57 -13.57 23.84
C ILE A 104 -9.13 -14.92 24.38
N GLY A 105 -7.84 -15.12 24.59
CA GLY A 105 -7.28 -16.35 25.13
C GLY A 105 -6.45 -16.09 26.35
N THR A 106 -6.55 -16.99 27.33
CA THR A 106 -5.64 -17.00 28.49
C THR A 106 -5.25 -18.42 28.83
N GLN A 107 -3.96 -18.58 29.13
CA GLN A 107 -3.39 -19.82 29.62
C GLN A 107 -3.04 -19.65 31.09
N SER A 108 -3.59 -20.50 31.97
CA SER A 108 -3.30 -20.43 33.39
C SER A 108 -3.46 -21.80 34.07
N GLU A 109 -2.54 -22.15 34.93
CA GLU A 109 -2.67 -23.34 35.76
C GLU A 109 -3.82 -23.18 36.80
N LYS A 110 -4.13 -21.94 37.17
CA LYS A 110 -5.20 -21.57 38.11
C LYS A 110 -6.60 -21.57 37.50
N LEU A 111 -6.73 -21.95 36.20
CA LEU A 111 -7.98 -21.84 35.48
C LEU A 111 -9.19 -22.49 36.18
N PHE A 112 -8.97 -23.62 36.85
CA PHE A 112 -9.98 -24.34 37.60
C PHE A 112 -9.82 -24.19 39.15
N GLU A 113 -9.17 -23.11 39.60
CA GLU A 113 -9.28 -22.64 40.97
C GLU A 113 -10.55 -21.77 41.13
N LEU A 114 -11.31 -21.98 42.23
CA LEU A 114 -12.62 -21.37 42.40
C LEU A 114 -12.62 -19.84 42.30
N ASP A 115 -11.62 -19.20 42.90
CA ASP A 115 -11.49 -17.73 42.90
C ASP A 115 -11.22 -17.19 41.49
N PHE A 116 -10.25 -17.79 40.77
CA PHE A 116 -9.91 -17.39 39.43
C PHE A 116 -11.06 -17.63 38.43
N PHE A 117 -11.70 -18.78 38.50
CA PHE A 117 -12.82 -19.13 37.62
C PHE A 117 -14.01 -18.17 37.81
N ASN A 118 -14.34 -17.84 39.09
CA ASN A 118 -15.41 -16.88 39.40
C ASN A 118 -15.10 -15.47 38.90
N LYS A 119 -13.86 -15.02 39.02
CA LYS A 119 -13.42 -13.74 38.46
C LYS A 119 -13.48 -13.75 36.92
N LEU A 120 -13.12 -14.87 36.26
CA LEU A 120 -13.27 -15.02 34.82
C LEU A 120 -14.74 -15.00 34.38
N TYR A 121 -15.63 -15.53 35.23
CA TYR A 121 -17.08 -15.44 35.01
C TYR A 121 -17.55 -13.98 35.10
N ASP A 122 -17.09 -13.21 36.06
CA ASP A 122 -17.38 -11.77 36.21
C ASP A 122 -16.87 -10.98 34.98
N LEU A 123 -15.65 -11.27 34.53
CA LEU A 123 -15.11 -10.66 33.32
C LEU A 123 -16.01 -10.87 32.09
N CYS A 124 -16.59 -12.08 31.92
CA CYS A 124 -17.52 -12.35 30.85
C CYS A 124 -18.80 -11.49 30.96
N ASP A 125 -19.33 -11.32 32.19
CA ASP A 125 -20.50 -10.48 32.43
C ASP A 125 -20.18 -8.99 32.15
N ASP A 126 -19.03 -8.53 32.60
CA ASP A 126 -18.54 -7.17 32.39
C ASP A 126 -18.33 -6.84 30.89
N ILE A 127 -17.81 -7.78 30.11
CA ILE A 127 -17.63 -7.61 28.68
C ILE A 127 -19.01 -7.59 27.99
N GLU A 128 -19.93 -8.49 28.34
CA GLU A 128 -21.25 -8.56 27.73
C GLU A 128 -22.11 -7.33 28.04
N SER A 129 -21.82 -6.62 29.17
CA SER A 129 -22.48 -5.36 29.50
C SER A 129 -22.05 -4.17 28.64
N ILE A 130 -20.99 -4.30 27.84
CA ILE A 130 -20.50 -3.21 26.97
C ILE A 130 -21.45 -3.06 25.79
N GLU A 131 -21.90 -1.82 25.53
CA GLU A 131 -22.71 -1.50 24.37
C GLU A 131 -21.98 -1.87 23.06
N GLY A 132 -22.58 -2.75 22.28
CA GLY A 132 -21.98 -3.26 21.03
C GLY A 132 -21.43 -4.68 21.14
N VAL A 133 -21.50 -5.29 22.32
CA VAL A 133 -21.29 -6.72 22.49
C VAL A 133 -22.65 -7.42 22.47
N ASP A 134 -22.81 -8.33 21.49
CA ASP A 134 -24.07 -9.08 21.38
C ASP A 134 -24.07 -10.30 22.34
N LYS A 135 -22.93 -10.99 22.48
CA LYS A 135 -22.81 -12.16 23.35
C LYS A 135 -21.33 -12.52 23.59
N VAL A 136 -21.04 -13.07 24.77
CA VAL A 136 -19.77 -13.68 25.12
C VAL A 136 -19.94 -15.18 25.27
N LEU A 137 -19.19 -15.97 24.50
CA LEU A 137 -19.11 -17.43 24.58
C LEU A 137 -17.80 -17.83 25.23
N SER A 138 -17.87 -18.63 26.32
CA SER A 138 -16.72 -19.19 26.99
C SER A 138 -17.12 -20.50 27.70
N ILE A 139 -16.18 -21.21 28.28
CA ILE A 139 -16.47 -22.49 28.95
C ILE A 139 -17.51 -22.35 30.08
N ASN A 140 -17.46 -21.24 30.82
CA ASN A 140 -18.42 -20.94 31.91
C ASN A 140 -19.85 -20.70 31.43
N ARG A 141 -20.06 -20.54 30.14
CA ARG A 141 -21.35 -20.35 29.47
C ARG A 141 -21.62 -21.46 28.42
N ALA A 142 -20.86 -22.55 28.50
CA ALA A 142 -21.08 -23.71 27.66
C ALA A 142 -22.40 -24.40 28.03
N TYR A 143 -22.96 -25.09 27.07
CA TYR A 143 -24.18 -25.87 27.24
C TYR A 143 -23.98 -27.29 26.74
N TYR A 144 -24.76 -28.24 27.25
CA TYR A 144 -24.86 -29.60 26.75
C TYR A 144 -26.26 -29.80 26.14
N LEU A 145 -26.36 -30.79 25.28
CA LEU A 145 -27.63 -31.19 24.72
C LEU A 145 -28.18 -32.36 25.51
N GLU A 146 -29.43 -32.31 25.90
CA GLU A 146 -30.13 -33.35 26.63
C GLU A 146 -31.44 -33.70 25.92
N ARG A 147 -31.70 -34.98 25.78
CA ARG A 147 -32.93 -35.50 25.21
C ARG A 147 -34.10 -35.28 26.21
N ASN A 148 -35.12 -34.63 25.72
CA ASN A 148 -36.39 -34.45 26.46
C ASN A 148 -37.51 -35.20 25.74
N ASP A 149 -37.83 -36.37 26.25
CA ASP A 149 -38.83 -37.26 25.62
C ASP A 149 -40.26 -36.66 25.74
N SER A 150 -40.55 -35.87 26.79
CA SER A 150 -41.84 -35.25 26.96
C SER A 150 -42.13 -34.14 25.96
N LEU A 151 -41.07 -33.49 25.44
CA LEU A 151 -41.16 -32.42 24.46
C LEU A 151 -40.73 -32.88 23.06
N GLU A 152 -40.29 -34.14 22.92
CA GLU A 152 -39.69 -34.68 21.68
C GLU A 152 -38.62 -33.72 21.09
N LYS A 153 -37.75 -33.17 21.96
CA LYS A 153 -36.75 -32.19 21.54
C LYS A 153 -35.41 -32.41 22.27
N LEU A 154 -34.34 -32.12 21.58
CA LEU A 154 -33.03 -31.91 22.17
C LEU A 154 -33.00 -30.49 22.75
N GLN A 155 -32.85 -30.37 24.06
CA GLN A 155 -32.74 -29.09 24.77
C GLN A 155 -31.28 -28.76 25.05
N ALA A 156 -30.89 -27.54 24.74
CA ALA A 156 -29.61 -27.00 25.20
C ALA A 156 -29.76 -26.52 26.63
N LYS A 157 -29.09 -27.19 27.56
CA LYS A 157 -29.03 -26.80 28.96
C LYS A 157 -27.66 -26.22 29.29
N PRO A 158 -27.59 -25.07 30.01
CA PRO A 158 -26.31 -24.53 30.42
C PRO A 158 -25.63 -25.51 31.39
N LEU A 159 -24.32 -25.70 31.27
CA LEU A 159 -23.52 -26.51 32.17
C LEU A 159 -23.47 -25.87 33.55
N LEU A 160 -23.48 -24.55 33.64
CA LEU A 160 -23.54 -23.79 34.86
C LEU A 160 -24.76 -22.84 34.79
N THR A 161 -25.67 -22.99 35.75
CA THR A 161 -26.81 -22.05 35.93
C THR A 161 -26.47 -20.86 36.80
N ARG A 162 -25.39 -20.94 37.58
CA ARG A 162 -24.83 -19.94 38.48
C ARG A 162 -23.36 -20.16 38.67
N LYS A 163 -22.68 -19.19 39.28
CA LYS A 163 -21.27 -19.33 39.68
C LYS A 163 -21.13 -20.49 40.69
N PRO A 164 -20.08 -21.35 40.53
CA PRO A 164 -19.80 -22.40 41.49
C PRO A 164 -19.44 -21.78 42.86
N LYS A 165 -19.99 -22.37 43.93
CA LYS A 165 -19.77 -21.91 45.31
C LYS A 165 -18.64 -22.67 45.97
N THR A 166 -18.36 -23.88 45.55
CA THR A 166 -17.33 -24.77 46.11
C THR A 166 -16.40 -25.31 45.03
N GLN A 167 -15.18 -25.65 45.43
CA GLN A 167 -14.22 -26.28 44.52
C GLN A 167 -14.76 -27.60 43.95
N LEU A 168 -15.52 -28.38 44.75
CA LEU A 168 -16.12 -29.64 44.31
C LEU A 168 -17.12 -29.44 43.15
N GLU A 169 -17.95 -28.37 43.21
CA GLU A 169 -18.84 -28.02 42.08
C GLU A 169 -18.04 -27.69 40.82
N LEU A 170 -16.93 -26.97 40.96
CA LEU A 170 -16.06 -26.61 39.86
C LEU A 170 -15.32 -27.84 39.30
N ASP A 171 -14.85 -28.77 40.15
CA ASP A 171 -14.18 -30.00 39.70
C ASP A 171 -15.15 -30.91 38.91
N SER A 172 -16.42 -30.97 39.39
CA SER A 172 -17.47 -31.69 38.65
C SER A 172 -17.74 -31.07 37.29
N PHE A 173 -17.81 -29.74 37.21
CA PHE A 173 -17.91 -29.00 35.93
C PHE A 173 -16.72 -29.29 35.03
N HIS A 174 -15.49 -29.27 35.55
CA HIS A 174 -14.27 -29.56 34.82
C HIS A 174 -14.29 -30.98 34.22
N ALA A 175 -14.76 -31.96 34.97
CA ALA A 175 -14.89 -33.33 34.44
C ALA A 175 -15.89 -33.39 33.27
N VAL A 176 -17.02 -32.68 33.38
CA VAL A 176 -18.01 -32.66 32.29
C VAL A 176 -17.49 -31.92 31.07
N ILE A 177 -16.91 -30.71 31.21
CA ILE A 177 -16.41 -29.96 30.04
C ILE A 177 -15.29 -30.72 29.33
N LYS A 178 -14.48 -31.52 30.05
CA LYS A 178 -13.44 -32.38 29.50
C LYS A 178 -14.01 -33.56 28.69
N SER A 179 -15.20 -34.06 29.01
CA SER A 179 -15.86 -35.14 28.25
C SER A 179 -16.54 -34.62 26.97
N LEU A 180 -16.83 -33.29 26.91
CA LEU A 180 -17.48 -32.67 25.77
C LEU A 180 -16.48 -32.31 24.67
N LYS A 181 -16.10 -33.27 23.84
CA LYS A 181 -15.11 -33.11 22.73
C LYS A 181 -15.49 -32.03 21.71
N PHE A 182 -16.74 -31.63 21.68
CA PHE A 182 -17.21 -30.55 20.83
C PHE A 182 -16.48 -29.25 21.11
N TYR A 183 -16.29 -28.88 22.39
CA TYR A 183 -15.64 -27.63 22.81
C TYR A 183 -14.11 -27.67 22.73
N HIS A 184 -13.49 -28.87 22.59
CA HIS A 184 -12.04 -28.96 22.48
C HIS A 184 -11.52 -28.32 21.22
N GLY A 185 -10.58 -27.38 21.36
CA GLY A 185 -10.02 -26.60 20.26
C GLY A 185 -10.91 -25.44 19.77
N LEU A 186 -12.13 -25.28 20.35
CA LEU A 186 -13.01 -24.14 20.12
C LEU A 186 -13.01 -23.15 21.29
N LEU A 187 -13.38 -23.61 22.48
CA LEU A 187 -13.44 -22.79 23.69
C LEU A 187 -12.45 -23.23 24.77
N TYR A 188 -11.92 -24.44 24.68
CA TYR A 188 -11.00 -25.03 25.65
C TYR A 188 -9.97 -25.92 24.99
N ASN A 189 -8.70 -25.72 25.36
CA ASN A 189 -7.63 -26.65 25.00
C ASN A 189 -7.09 -27.34 26.27
N PRO A 190 -7.49 -28.58 26.53
CA PRO A 190 -7.10 -29.28 27.75
C PRO A 190 -5.58 -29.53 27.86
N SER A 191 -4.87 -29.70 26.73
CA SER A 191 -3.44 -29.96 26.73
C SER A 191 -2.59 -28.73 27.08
N ALA A 192 -3.14 -27.54 26.90
CA ALA A 192 -2.47 -26.26 27.13
C ALA A 192 -3.05 -25.48 28.32
N ASN A 193 -4.08 -26.00 29.01
CA ASN A 193 -4.89 -25.24 29.98
C ASN A 193 -5.28 -23.86 29.46
N LEU A 194 -5.71 -23.82 28.21
CA LEU A 194 -6.08 -22.58 27.50
C LEU A 194 -7.61 -22.47 27.44
N VAL A 195 -8.13 -21.33 27.90
CA VAL A 195 -9.53 -20.95 27.70
C VAL A 195 -9.65 -19.82 26.70
N ILE A 196 -10.71 -19.90 25.91
CA ILE A 196 -11.07 -18.93 24.89
C ILE A 196 -12.39 -18.27 25.27
N LEU A 197 -12.41 -16.95 25.19
CA LEU A 197 -13.61 -16.13 25.22
C LEU A 197 -13.85 -15.64 23.78
N ALA A 198 -14.95 -16.05 23.19
CA ALA A 198 -15.37 -15.60 21.88
C ALA A 198 -16.45 -14.51 22.07
N VAL A 199 -16.06 -13.26 21.83
CA VAL A 199 -16.92 -12.08 22.00
C VAL A 199 -17.54 -11.74 20.65
N ASN A 200 -18.84 -11.91 20.52
CA ASN A 200 -19.58 -11.55 19.32
C ASN A 200 -19.94 -10.08 19.36
N LEU A 201 -19.45 -9.31 18.40
CA LEU A 201 -19.62 -7.87 18.30
C LEU A 201 -20.69 -7.49 17.28
N ASN A 202 -21.42 -6.43 17.58
CA ASN A 202 -22.47 -5.92 16.71
C ASN A 202 -21.91 -5.38 15.38
N LYS A 203 -22.39 -5.92 14.27
CA LYS A 203 -21.89 -5.57 12.93
C LYS A 203 -22.03 -4.07 12.62
N LYS A 204 -23.14 -3.42 13.04
CA LYS A 204 -23.34 -2.00 12.76
C LYS A 204 -22.29 -1.12 13.42
N GLN A 205 -21.89 -1.46 14.64
CA GLN A 205 -20.82 -0.74 15.33
C GLN A 205 -19.43 -1.04 14.75
N LEU A 206 -19.17 -2.30 14.36
CA LEU A 206 -17.92 -2.67 13.69
C LEU A 206 -17.69 -1.96 12.36
N ASP A 207 -18.76 -1.64 11.65
CA ASP A 207 -18.69 -0.92 10.37
C ASP A 207 -18.65 0.61 10.54
N SER A 208 -18.77 1.12 11.78
CA SER A 208 -18.75 2.53 12.14
C SER A 208 -17.42 3.00 12.72
N LYS A 209 -17.33 4.29 13.07
CA LYS A 209 -16.18 4.86 13.80
C LYS A 209 -16.11 4.38 15.27
N ASP A 210 -17.24 3.88 15.79
CA ASP A 210 -17.35 3.42 17.18
C ASP A 210 -16.65 2.08 17.42
N ARG A 211 -16.21 1.40 16.34
CA ARG A 211 -15.40 0.19 16.42
C ARG A 211 -14.14 0.38 17.28
N ILE A 212 -13.44 1.53 17.10
CA ILE A 212 -12.16 1.75 17.79
C ILE A 212 -12.37 1.86 19.31
N PRO A 213 -13.26 2.71 19.83
CA PRO A 213 -13.49 2.77 21.28
C PRO A 213 -14.07 1.47 21.84
N LEU A 214 -14.94 0.77 21.10
CA LEU A 214 -15.49 -0.52 21.51
C LEU A 214 -14.39 -1.56 21.74
N VAL A 215 -13.56 -1.82 20.72
CA VAL A 215 -12.53 -2.87 20.80
C VAL A 215 -11.43 -2.50 21.80
N LYS A 216 -11.01 -1.22 21.86
CA LYS A 216 -10.04 -0.75 22.85
C LYS A 216 -10.60 -0.81 24.27
N GLY A 217 -11.87 -0.49 24.48
CA GLY A 217 -12.50 -0.59 25.81
C GLY A 217 -12.57 -2.03 26.32
N ILE A 218 -12.83 -3.00 25.41
CA ILE A 218 -12.74 -4.43 25.74
C ILE A 218 -11.30 -4.81 26.08
N GLU A 219 -10.33 -4.40 25.25
CA GLU A 219 -8.91 -4.68 25.48
C GLU A 219 -8.44 -4.15 26.83
N GLU A 220 -8.76 -2.92 27.20
CA GLU A 220 -8.37 -2.29 28.46
C GLU A 220 -8.92 -3.08 29.67
N LYS A 221 -10.22 -3.45 29.65
CA LYS A 221 -10.82 -4.26 30.71
C LYS A 221 -10.15 -5.62 30.86
N VAL A 222 -9.89 -6.30 29.76
CA VAL A 222 -9.27 -7.62 29.74
C VAL A 222 -7.82 -7.57 30.21
N ARG A 223 -7.04 -6.57 29.77
CA ARG A 223 -5.65 -6.38 30.25
C ARG A 223 -5.61 -6.00 31.72
N ALA A 224 -6.55 -5.21 32.20
CA ALA A 224 -6.68 -4.90 33.63
C ALA A 224 -6.96 -6.17 34.44
N PHE A 225 -7.84 -7.06 33.99
CA PHE A 225 -8.07 -8.37 34.59
C PHE A 225 -6.79 -9.22 34.63
N GLY A 226 -6.06 -9.28 33.49
CA GLY A 226 -4.79 -10.02 33.39
C GLY A 226 -3.76 -9.53 34.39
N SER A 227 -3.60 -8.21 34.51
CA SER A 227 -2.69 -7.57 35.48
C SER A 227 -3.08 -7.85 36.94
N ALA A 228 -4.38 -7.81 37.26
CA ALA A 228 -4.88 -8.07 38.60
C ALA A 228 -4.73 -9.54 39.03
N ASN A 229 -4.77 -10.48 38.10
CA ASN A 229 -4.71 -11.92 38.39
C ASN A 229 -3.39 -12.59 37.94
N THR A 230 -2.38 -11.80 37.53
CA THR A 230 -1.04 -12.28 37.13
C THR A 230 -1.12 -13.32 35.97
N CYS A 231 -1.98 -13.09 34.99
CA CYS A 231 -2.12 -13.95 33.83
C CYS A 231 -2.01 -13.13 32.53
N GLU A 232 -1.42 -13.73 31.52
CA GLU A 232 -1.34 -13.10 30.19
C GLU A 232 -2.65 -13.27 29.44
N MET A 233 -3.09 -12.17 28.84
CA MET A 233 -4.31 -12.11 28.04
C MET A 233 -3.94 -11.80 26.60
N HIS A 234 -4.31 -12.69 25.68
CA HIS A 234 -4.01 -12.60 24.26
C HIS A 234 -5.27 -12.34 23.46
N PHE A 235 -5.13 -11.59 22.35
CA PHE A 235 -6.24 -11.16 21.53
C PHE A 235 -6.08 -11.65 20.09
N SER A 236 -7.18 -12.04 19.46
CA SER A 236 -7.23 -12.40 18.05
C SER A 236 -8.62 -12.10 17.47
N GLY A 237 -8.81 -12.48 16.22
CA GLY A 237 -10.03 -12.21 15.46
C GLY A 237 -9.94 -10.96 14.59
N LEU A 238 -10.69 -10.99 13.50
CA LEU A 238 -10.67 -9.89 12.52
C LEU A 238 -11.03 -8.52 13.11
N PRO A 239 -12.01 -8.38 14.05
CA PRO A 239 -12.31 -7.08 14.65
C PRO A 239 -11.12 -6.48 15.40
N TYR A 240 -10.37 -7.29 16.13
CA TYR A 240 -9.18 -6.83 16.86
C TYR A 240 -8.07 -6.40 15.91
N VAL A 241 -7.67 -7.30 15.00
CA VAL A 241 -6.58 -7.02 14.04
C VAL A 241 -6.89 -5.80 13.19
N ARG A 242 -8.11 -5.72 12.63
CA ARG A 242 -8.55 -4.57 11.81
C ARG A 242 -8.54 -3.25 12.60
N THR A 243 -8.96 -3.28 13.87
CA THR A 243 -9.01 -2.07 14.70
C THR A 243 -7.62 -1.60 15.08
N MET A 244 -6.77 -2.50 15.54
CA MET A 244 -5.40 -2.16 15.95
C MET A 244 -4.58 -1.67 14.78
N MET A 245 -4.66 -2.35 13.63
CA MET A 245 -4.00 -1.92 12.39
C MET A 245 -4.50 -0.55 11.91
N SER A 246 -5.82 -0.31 11.92
CA SER A 246 -6.38 0.99 11.52
C SER A 246 -5.92 2.11 12.46
N SER A 247 -5.84 1.85 13.76
CA SER A 247 -5.34 2.81 14.76
C SER A 247 -3.88 3.16 14.50
N LYS A 248 -3.01 2.15 14.31
CA LYS A 248 -1.58 2.33 14.01
C LYS A 248 -1.37 3.12 12.72
N VAL A 249 -2.06 2.75 11.64
CA VAL A 249 -2.00 3.48 10.37
C VAL A 249 -2.41 4.94 10.56
N SER A 250 -3.48 5.22 11.33
CA SER A 250 -3.93 6.58 11.62
C SER A 250 -2.87 7.41 12.34
N GLU A 251 -2.21 6.83 13.32
CA GLU A 251 -1.14 7.49 14.07
C GLU A 251 0.08 7.76 13.17
N GLU A 252 0.51 6.77 12.39
CA GLU A 252 1.64 6.92 11.47
C GLU A 252 1.39 7.97 10.39
N ILE A 253 0.20 8.04 9.80
CA ILE A 253 -0.15 9.10 8.82
C ILE A 253 0.10 10.48 9.41
N LYS A 254 -0.33 10.71 10.65
CA LYS A 254 -0.13 11.99 11.34
C LYS A 254 1.35 12.26 11.58
N ILE A 255 2.04 11.30 12.20
CA ILE A 255 3.47 11.43 12.55
C ILE A 255 4.31 11.69 11.30
N PHE A 256 4.16 10.86 10.24
CA PHE A 256 4.95 11.02 9.02
C PHE A 256 4.59 12.27 8.23
N THR A 257 3.33 12.69 8.23
CA THR A 257 2.95 13.95 7.59
C THR A 257 3.61 15.15 8.29
N TYR A 258 3.53 15.22 9.64
CA TYR A 258 4.18 16.30 10.39
C TYR A 258 5.71 16.24 10.25
N LEU A 259 6.30 15.06 10.33
CA LEU A 259 7.74 14.88 10.20
C LEU A 259 8.23 15.24 8.79
N SER A 260 7.48 14.87 7.75
CA SER A 260 7.77 15.25 6.36
C SER A 260 7.71 16.77 6.17
N ILE A 261 6.72 17.43 6.75
CA ILE A 261 6.61 18.90 6.73
C ILE A 261 7.80 19.54 7.45
N LEU A 262 8.18 19.02 8.62
CA LEU A 262 9.32 19.54 9.40
C LEU A 262 10.64 19.37 8.65
N VAL A 263 10.94 18.16 8.16
CA VAL A 263 12.17 17.89 7.40
C VAL A 263 12.23 18.74 6.15
N THR A 264 11.12 18.85 5.43
CA THR A 264 11.00 19.72 4.28
C THR A 264 11.29 21.19 4.62
N ALA A 265 10.72 21.71 5.71
CA ALA A 265 10.98 23.07 6.18
C ALA A 265 12.46 23.30 6.46
N ILE A 266 13.12 22.36 7.15
CA ILE A 266 14.54 22.40 7.46
C ILE A 266 15.36 22.45 6.17
N PHE A 267 15.07 21.58 5.20
CA PHE A 267 15.79 21.53 3.93
C PHE A 267 15.66 22.80 3.12
N ILE A 268 14.44 23.30 2.94
CA ILE A 268 14.21 24.56 2.22
C ILE A 268 14.95 25.71 2.92
N PHE A 269 14.94 25.74 4.27
CA PHE A 269 15.63 26.78 5.03
C PHE A 269 17.16 26.69 4.86
N LEU A 270 17.73 25.49 4.93
CA LEU A 270 19.18 25.29 4.74
C LEU A 270 19.64 25.73 3.34
N PHE A 271 18.85 25.45 2.29
CA PHE A 271 19.20 25.79 0.92
C PHE A 271 19.02 27.30 0.64
N PHE A 272 17.85 27.83 0.90
CA PHE A 272 17.54 29.21 0.50
C PHE A 272 17.85 30.24 1.59
N ARG A 273 18.02 29.81 2.85
CA ARG A 273 18.29 30.70 4.00
C ARG A 273 17.32 31.88 4.12
N PHE A 274 16.05 31.62 3.78
CA PHE A 274 15.02 32.62 3.68
C PHE A 274 13.67 32.06 4.15
N ILE A 275 13.11 32.64 5.23
CA ILE A 275 11.90 32.14 5.88
C ILE A 275 10.69 32.15 4.93
N SER A 276 10.56 33.17 4.06
CA SER A 276 9.45 33.22 3.11
C SER A 276 9.48 32.06 2.11
N ALA A 277 10.68 31.56 1.73
CA ALA A 277 10.77 30.37 0.89
C ALA A 277 10.18 29.15 1.61
N VAL A 278 10.46 29.00 2.91
CA VAL A 278 9.92 27.92 3.72
C VAL A 278 8.41 28.03 3.82
N VAL A 279 7.91 29.18 4.29
CA VAL A 279 6.47 29.37 4.56
C VAL A 279 5.63 29.15 3.30
N PHE A 280 5.99 29.76 2.17
CA PHE A 280 5.19 29.63 0.96
C PHE A 280 5.30 28.28 0.27
N SER A 281 6.46 27.61 0.36
CA SER A 281 6.56 26.24 -0.09
C SER A 281 5.74 25.27 0.77
N LEU A 282 5.73 25.47 2.09
CA LEU A 282 4.89 24.67 2.99
C LEU A 282 3.39 24.88 2.72
N ILE A 283 2.95 26.11 2.39
CA ILE A 283 1.55 26.34 2.01
C ILE A 283 1.17 25.50 0.78
N VAL A 284 2.00 25.48 -0.26
CA VAL A 284 1.77 24.62 -1.45
C VAL A 284 1.63 23.16 -1.08
N VAL A 285 2.52 22.67 -0.25
CA VAL A 285 2.55 21.29 0.19
C VAL A 285 1.32 20.93 1.04
N ILE A 286 0.94 21.80 1.99
CA ILE A 286 -0.27 21.63 2.81
C ILE A 286 -1.54 21.60 1.95
N ILE A 287 -1.63 22.45 0.92
CA ILE A 287 -2.72 22.39 -0.05
C ILE A 287 -2.75 21.01 -0.74
N GLY A 288 -1.59 20.46 -1.10
CA GLY A 288 -1.47 19.12 -1.67
C GLY A 288 -1.97 18.02 -0.73
N VAL A 289 -1.62 18.10 0.56
CA VAL A 289 -2.11 17.16 1.60
C VAL A 289 -3.64 17.25 1.76
N ILE A 290 -4.18 18.47 1.83
CA ILE A 290 -5.63 18.70 1.93
C ILE A 290 -6.34 18.18 0.69
N ALA A 291 -5.80 18.42 -0.51
CA ALA A 291 -6.34 17.91 -1.77
C ALA A 291 -6.33 16.36 -1.80
N THR A 292 -5.26 15.72 -1.29
CA THR A 292 -5.18 14.25 -1.20
C THR A 292 -6.31 13.69 -0.36
N MET A 293 -6.48 14.19 0.87
CA MET A 293 -7.54 13.75 1.77
C MET A 293 -8.94 14.08 1.23
N GLY A 294 -9.09 15.28 0.65
CA GLY A 294 -10.35 15.72 0.05
C GLY A 294 -10.78 14.86 -1.13
N LEU A 295 -9.84 14.49 -2.03
CA LEU A 295 -10.11 13.62 -3.17
C LEU A 295 -10.44 12.19 -2.75
N LEU A 296 -9.75 11.63 -1.76
CA LEU A 296 -10.10 10.32 -1.21
C LEU A 296 -11.56 10.29 -0.77
N ALA A 297 -12.01 11.30 -0.02
CA ALA A 297 -13.39 11.38 0.42
C ALA A 297 -14.38 11.65 -0.72
N LEU A 298 -14.02 12.52 -1.67
CA LEU A 298 -14.85 12.87 -2.82
C LEU A 298 -15.16 11.66 -3.72
N PHE A 299 -14.16 10.77 -3.91
CA PHE A 299 -14.32 9.52 -4.65
C PHE A 299 -14.88 8.37 -3.79
N ASN A 300 -15.27 8.64 -2.53
CA ASN A 300 -15.69 7.61 -1.56
C ASN A 300 -14.63 6.51 -1.34
N TYR A 301 -13.36 6.85 -1.51
CA TYR A 301 -12.26 5.94 -1.22
C TYR A 301 -11.93 6.00 0.27
N LYS A 302 -11.74 4.82 0.85
CA LYS A 302 -11.34 4.70 2.26
C LYS A 302 -9.82 4.67 2.37
N ILE A 303 -9.29 5.20 3.47
CA ILE A 303 -7.85 5.12 3.73
C ILE A 303 -7.50 3.66 4.06
N THR A 304 -6.57 3.12 3.30
CA THR A 304 -5.91 1.82 3.50
C THR A 304 -4.46 2.06 3.93
N ILE A 305 -3.70 1.00 4.22
CA ILE A 305 -2.25 1.11 4.49
C ILE A 305 -1.53 1.83 3.33
N LEU A 306 -1.85 1.48 2.07
CA LEU A 306 -1.21 2.10 0.90
C LEU A 306 -1.63 3.54 0.69
N THR A 307 -2.93 3.84 0.72
CA THR A 307 -3.41 5.23 0.51
C THR A 307 -3.08 6.14 1.69
N GLY A 308 -2.82 5.57 2.87
CA GLY A 308 -2.35 6.30 4.05
C GLY A 308 -0.96 6.93 3.90
N ILE A 309 -0.13 6.36 3.03
CA ILE A 309 1.20 6.91 2.74
C ILE A 309 1.11 8.16 1.81
N LEU A 310 -0.02 8.36 1.09
CA LEU A 310 -0.16 9.45 0.13
C LEU A 310 0.06 10.86 0.72
N PRO A 311 -0.52 11.24 1.87
CA PRO A 311 -0.32 12.59 2.41
C PRO A 311 1.15 12.95 2.64
N PRO A 312 1.96 12.18 3.40
CA PRO A 312 3.38 12.48 3.55
C PRO A 312 4.16 12.37 2.24
N LEU A 313 3.78 11.46 1.34
CA LEU A 313 4.38 11.32 0.01
C LEU A 313 4.17 12.58 -0.84
N MET A 314 2.98 13.17 -0.81
CA MET A 314 2.69 14.41 -1.53
C MET A 314 3.44 15.62 -0.95
N VAL A 315 3.76 15.61 0.35
CA VAL A 315 4.69 16.58 0.94
C VAL A 315 6.05 16.50 0.25
N ILE A 316 6.60 15.30 0.15
CA ILE A 316 7.94 15.05 -0.39
C ILE A 316 8.01 15.42 -1.88
N ILE A 317 7.03 15.00 -2.69
CA ILE A 317 7.00 15.30 -4.13
C ILE A 317 6.71 16.79 -4.38
N GLY A 318 5.82 17.40 -3.62
CA GLY A 318 5.45 18.81 -3.77
C GLY A 318 6.60 19.77 -3.51
N VAL A 319 7.50 19.41 -2.60
CA VAL A 319 8.72 20.18 -2.31
C VAL A 319 9.64 20.28 -3.51
N GLN A 320 9.78 19.24 -4.29
CA GLN A 320 10.60 19.23 -5.50
C GLN A 320 10.21 20.37 -6.45
N ASN A 321 8.91 20.56 -6.70
CA ASN A 321 8.42 21.64 -7.54
C ASN A 321 8.78 23.02 -6.98
N CYS A 322 8.64 23.20 -5.66
CA CYS A 322 8.97 24.45 -4.99
C CYS A 322 10.46 24.78 -5.06
N ILE A 323 11.33 23.79 -4.77
CA ILE A 323 12.80 23.96 -4.87
C ILE A 323 13.19 24.34 -6.30
N TYR A 324 12.65 23.66 -7.29
CA TYR A 324 12.95 23.94 -8.70
C TYR A 324 12.53 25.36 -9.09
N LEU A 325 11.28 25.75 -8.81
CA LEU A 325 10.77 27.08 -9.15
C LEU A 325 11.55 28.20 -8.45
N LEU A 326 11.88 28.02 -7.19
CA LEU A 326 12.68 29.01 -6.44
C LEU A 326 14.10 29.14 -6.99
N ASN A 327 14.71 28.01 -7.33
CA ASN A 327 16.06 28.00 -7.91
C ASN A 327 16.11 28.74 -9.26
N VAL A 328 15.14 28.44 -10.13
CA VAL A 328 15.01 29.12 -11.43
C VAL A 328 14.71 30.62 -11.25
N TYR A 329 13.83 30.97 -10.32
CA TYR A 329 13.54 32.39 -10.02
C TYR A 329 14.81 33.15 -9.58
N HIS A 330 15.60 32.55 -8.70
CA HIS A 330 16.87 33.16 -8.25
C HIS A 330 17.90 33.26 -9.38
N GLN A 331 18.00 32.25 -10.25
CA GLN A 331 18.89 32.26 -11.42
C GLN A 331 18.50 33.39 -12.40
N GLU A 332 17.22 33.49 -12.78
CA GLU A 332 16.76 34.54 -13.70
C GLU A 332 16.87 35.92 -13.08
N PHE A 333 16.60 36.08 -11.78
CA PHE A 333 16.77 37.36 -11.09
C PHE A 333 18.24 37.81 -11.06
N THR A 334 19.19 36.86 -10.80
CA THR A 334 20.61 37.17 -10.78
C THR A 334 21.13 37.56 -12.15
N LYS A 335 20.56 37.03 -13.24
CA LYS A 335 20.95 37.40 -14.62
C LYS A 335 20.48 38.79 -15.03
N HIS A 336 19.32 39.23 -14.58
CA HIS A 336 18.66 40.42 -15.13
C HIS A 336 18.35 41.55 -14.12
N GLY A 337 18.42 41.24 -12.82
CA GLY A 337 18.11 42.23 -11.76
C GLY A 337 16.62 42.65 -11.68
N ASN A 338 15.78 42.22 -12.63
CA ASN A 338 14.38 42.61 -12.70
C ASN A 338 13.46 41.49 -12.19
N LYS A 339 12.76 41.78 -11.07
CA LYS A 339 11.88 40.81 -10.40
C LYS A 339 10.73 40.33 -11.30
N MET A 340 10.04 41.26 -11.96
CA MET A 340 8.85 40.90 -12.76
C MET A 340 9.25 40.09 -14.01
N LEU A 341 10.36 40.45 -14.64
CA LEU A 341 10.89 39.73 -15.77
C LEU A 341 11.32 38.31 -15.36
N ALA A 342 11.97 38.18 -14.20
CA ALA A 342 12.35 36.85 -13.69
C ALA A 342 11.14 35.96 -13.44
N ILE A 343 10.03 36.48 -12.88
CA ILE A 343 8.79 35.75 -12.64
C ILE A 343 8.11 35.35 -13.98
N LEU A 344 8.03 36.27 -14.93
CA LEU A 344 7.46 35.95 -16.26
C LEU A 344 8.27 34.88 -16.99
N ARG A 345 9.61 34.99 -16.95
CA ARG A 345 10.51 33.96 -17.55
C ARG A 345 10.46 32.63 -16.84
N LEU A 346 10.28 32.61 -15.49
CA LEU A 346 10.04 31.41 -14.73
C LEU A 346 8.89 30.59 -15.32
N ILE A 347 7.73 31.23 -15.55
CA ILE A 347 6.53 30.56 -16.08
C ILE A 347 6.72 30.20 -17.55
N SER A 348 7.14 31.16 -18.37
CA SER A 348 7.16 31.02 -19.81
C SER A 348 8.24 30.06 -20.33
N LYS A 349 9.40 30.01 -19.66
CA LYS A 349 10.50 29.14 -20.05
C LYS A 349 10.42 27.74 -19.45
N ASN A 350 9.98 27.64 -18.17
CA ASN A 350 10.09 26.40 -17.43
C ASN A 350 8.73 25.72 -17.16
N GLY A 351 7.60 26.39 -17.43
CA GLY A 351 6.27 25.82 -17.15
C GLY A 351 6.02 24.52 -17.89
N LEU A 352 6.42 24.43 -19.18
CA LEU A 352 6.26 23.21 -19.97
C LEU A 352 7.20 22.09 -19.48
N ALA A 353 8.45 22.40 -19.16
CA ALA A 353 9.40 21.43 -18.63
C ALA A 353 8.89 20.83 -17.31
N LEU A 354 8.40 21.69 -16.43
CA LEU A 354 7.84 21.27 -15.14
C LEU A 354 6.54 20.47 -15.31
N LEU A 355 5.71 20.80 -16.32
CA LEU A 355 4.54 20.00 -16.68
C LEU A 355 4.94 18.58 -17.08
N LEU A 356 5.96 18.45 -17.90
CA LEU A 356 6.40 17.15 -18.41
C LEU A 356 7.01 16.28 -17.30
N THR A 357 7.83 16.86 -16.43
CA THR A 357 8.38 16.13 -15.29
C THR A 357 7.28 15.66 -14.34
N ASN A 358 6.32 16.53 -13.98
CA ASN A 358 5.19 16.11 -13.16
C ASN A 358 4.27 15.10 -13.88
N ALA A 359 4.13 15.19 -15.20
CA ALA A 359 3.38 14.22 -15.97
C ALA A 359 4.07 12.85 -16.02
N THR A 360 5.41 12.79 -16.16
CA THR A 360 6.16 11.53 -16.08
C THR A 360 6.05 10.90 -14.69
N THR A 361 6.15 11.70 -13.63
CA THR A 361 5.94 11.23 -12.26
C THR A 361 4.50 10.75 -12.06
N ALA A 362 3.49 11.50 -12.50
CA ALA A 362 2.09 11.11 -12.41
C ALA A 362 1.82 9.79 -13.17
N VAL A 363 2.39 9.61 -14.37
CA VAL A 363 2.29 8.36 -15.13
C VAL A 363 2.92 7.20 -14.36
N GLY A 364 4.09 7.40 -13.73
CA GLY A 364 4.71 6.39 -12.88
C GLY A 364 3.79 5.87 -11.78
N PHE A 365 2.87 6.70 -11.27
CA PHE A 365 1.84 6.27 -10.33
C PHE A 365 0.60 5.69 -11.00
N VAL A 366 0.06 6.35 -12.02
CA VAL A 366 -1.21 5.98 -12.68
C VAL A 366 -1.14 4.61 -13.34
N VAL A 367 0.03 4.15 -13.74
CA VAL A 367 0.22 2.83 -14.35
C VAL A 367 -0.27 1.68 -13.46
N PHE A 368 -0.25 1.85 -12.13
CA PHE A 368 -0.81 0.82 -11.24
C PHE A 368 -2.33 0.66 -11.32
N SER A 369 -3.06 1.61 -11.91
CA SER A 369 -4.50 1.43 -12.12
C SER A 369 -4.82 0.31 -13.12
N PHE A 370 -3.84 -0.11 -13.92
CA PHE A 370 -3.96 -1.26 -14.82
C PHE A 370 -3.68 -2.62 -14.13
N SER A 371 -3.36 -2.60 -12.84
CA SER A 371 -3.08 -3.84 -12.09
C SER A 371 -4.34 -4.66 -11.74
N GLY A 372 -5.53 -4.13 -11.95
CA GLY A 372 -6.80 -4.78 -11.59
C GLY A 372 -7.10 -4.83 -10.08
N SER A 373 -6.16 -4.43 -9.22
CA SER A 373 -6.38 -4.35 -7.77
C SER A 373 -7.07 -3.05 -7.38
N ALA A 374 -8.24 -3.13 -6.76
CA ALA A 374 -8.98 -1.95 -6.33
C ALA A 374 -8.20 -1.05 -5.36
N MET A 375 -7.31 -1.63 -4.54
CA MET A 375 -6.47 -0.87 -3.62
C MET A 375 -5.38 -0.07 -4.34
N LEU A 376 -4.73 -0.69 -5.33
CA LEU A 376 -3.71 -0.04 -6.16
C LEU A 376 -4.33 0.98 -7.11
N ASP A 377 -5.52 0.72 -7.63
CA ASP A 377 -6.27 1.64 -8.48
C ASP A 377 -6.59 2.94 -7.73
N GLN A 378 -7.12 2.85 -6.50
CA GLN A 378 -7.40 4.00 -5.65
C GLN A 378 -6.12 4.81 -5.35
N PHE A 379 -5.04 4.12 -4.99
CA PHE A 379 -3.75 4.75 -4.73
C PHE A 379 -3.22 5.50 -5.96
N SER A 380 -3.24 4.86 -7.13
CA SER A 380 -2.69 5.40 -8.38
C SER A 380 -3.47 6.59 -8.92
N ILE A 381 -4.79 6.49 -8.97
CA ILE A 381 -5.64 7.58 -9.47
C ILE A 381 -5.47 8.82 -8.60
N ILE A 382 -5.57 8.67 -7.28
CA ILE A 382 -5.43 9.81 -6.36
C ILE A 382 -4.04 10.42 -6.45
N SER A 383 -2.97 9.62 -6.43
CA SER A 383 -1.61 10.14 -6.53
C SER A 383 -1.37 10.89 -7.84
N GLY A 384 -1.80 10.33 -8.97
CA GLY A 384 -1.64 10.96 -10.27
C GLY A 384 -2.36 12.30 -10.37
N ILE A 385 -3.61 12.38 -9.89
CA ILE A 385 -4.39 13.63 -9.89
C ILE A 385 -3.74 14.66 -8.94
N VAL A 386 -3.34 14.25 -7.73
CA VAL A 386 -2.75 15.18 -6.75
C VAL A 386 -1.41 15.72 -7.22
N ILE A 387 -0.55 14.91 -7.85
CA ILE A 387 0.72 15.39 -8.43
C ILE A 387 0.47 16.52 -9.42
N LEU A 388 -0.53 16.39 -10.30
CA LEU A 388 -0.90 17.44 -11.26
C LEU A 388 -1.51 18.66 -10.56
N ILE A 389 -2.33 18.48 -9.51
CA ILE A 389 -2.85 19.58 -8.70
C ILE A 389 -1.70 20.34 -8.04
N VAL A 390 -0.78 19.65 -7.37
CA VAL A 390 0.38 20.27 -6.70
C VAL A 390 1.26 21.01 -7.70
N TYR A 391 1.45 20.46 -8.90
CA TYR A 391 2.12 21.18 -10.00
C TYR A 391 1.41 22.50 -10.34
N ILE A 392 0.10 22.45 -10.58
CA ILE A 392 -0.68 23.67 -10.94
C ILE A 392 -0.63 24.68 -9.78
N VAL A 393 -0.84 24.22 -8.55
CA VAL A 393 -0.77 25.05 -7.34
C VAL A 393 0.61 25.70 -7.23
N SER A 394 1.69 24.97 -7.37
CA SER A 394 3.05 25.49 -7.26
C SER A 394 3.35 26.50 -8.36
N LEU A 395 2.96 26.24 -9.60
CA LEU A 395 3.19 27.10 -10.75
C LEU A 395 2.39 28.41 -10.71
N VAL A 396 1.23 28.42 -10.06
CA VAL A 396 0.38 29.61 -9.90
C VAL A 396 0.73 30.35 -8.61
N PHE A 397 0.79 29.65 -7.47
CA PHE A 397 0.95 30.25 -6.16
C PHE A 397 2.32 30.90 -5.95
N ILE A 398 3.41 30.19 -6.27
CA ILE A 398 4.77 30.68 -6.04
C ILE A 398 5.04 31.98 -6.82
N PRO A 399 4.84 32.08 -8.15
CA PRO A 399 5.02 33.33 -8.89
C PRO A 399 4.16 34.48 -8.37
N ILE A 400 2.90 34.22 -8.04
CA ILE A 400 1.99 35.26 -7.54
C ILE A 400 2.51 35.79 -6.21
N VAL A 401 2.84 34.93 -5.24
CA VAL A 401 3.30 35.41 -3.93
C VAL A 401 4.61 36.16 -4.06
N TYR A 402 5.56 35.66 -4.86
CA TYR A 402 6.83 36.33 -5.08
C TYR A 402 6.67 37.65 -5.83
N SER A 403 5.57 37.89 -6.56
CA SER A 403 5.25 39.18 -7.14
C SER A 403 4.96 40.26 -6.09
N TYR A 404 4.44 39.87 -4.92
CA TYR A 404 4.18 40.80 -3.80
C TYR A 404 5.41 41.01 -2.90
N LEU A 405 6.29 40.01 -2.79
CA LEU A 405 7.47 40.08 -1.93
C LEU A 405 8.56 41.02 -2.48
N PRO A 406 9.43 41.57 -1.61
CA PRO A 406 10.61 42.31 -2.05
C PRO A 406 11.57 41.42 -2.85
N PRO A 407 12.41 41.98 -3.73
CA PRO A 407 13.38 41.22 -4.50
C PRO A 407 14.39 40.50 -3.60
N PRO A 408 14.93 39.33 -4.02
CA PRO A 408 15.86 38.54 -3.21
C PRO A 408 17.16 39.35 -2.96
N LYS A 409 17.66 39.30 -1.72
CA LYS A 409 18.95 39.89 -1.35
C LYS A 409 20.10 38.95 -1.77
N GLN A 410 21.33 39.45 -1.90
CA GLN A 410 22.50 38.64 -2.27
C GLN A 410 22.74 37.45 -1.37
N LYS A 411 22.38 37.50 -0.09
CA LYS A 411 22.48 36.36 0.82
C LYS A 411 21.53 35.20 0.45
N HIS A 412 20.41 35.51 -0.20
CA HIS A 412 19.41 34.50 -0.59
C HIS A 412 19.80 33.72 -1.86
N THR A 413 20.70 34.31 -2.68
CA THR A 413 21.20 33.68 -3.92
C THR A 413 22.57 32.99 -3.75
N LYS A 414 23.15 33.01 -2.52
CA LYS A 414 24.45 32.37 -2.24
C LYS A 414 24.51 30.87 -2.57
N HIS A 415 23.36 30.17 -2.51
CA HIS A 415 23.30 28.74 -2.85
C HIS A 415 23.65 28.46 -4.31
N LEU A 416 23.47 29.44 -5.23
CA LEU A 416 23.85 29.31 -6.64
C LEU A 416 25.36 29.22 -6.84
N ASN A 417 26.16 29.85 -5.95
CA ASN A 417 27.61 29.89 -6.00
C ASN A 417 28.24 29.17 -4.82
N ASN A 418 27.72 28.01 -4.43
CA ASN A 418 28.29 27.21 -3.35
C ASN A 418 29.60 26.55 -3.79
N LYS A 419 30.71 26.99 -3.22
CA LYS A 419 32.08 26.50 -3.55
C LYS A 419 32.22 24.98 -3.39
N SER A 420 31.66 24.41 -2.32
CA SER A 420 31.70 22.97 -2.08
C SER A 420 30.93 22.17 -3.15
N LEU A 421 29.76 22.67 -3.55
CA LEU A 421 28.95 22.03 -4.59
C LEU A 421 29.63 22.11 -5.95
N ASN A 422 30.17 23.28 -6.30
CA ASN A 422 30.92 23.46 -7.55
C ASN A 422 32.16 22.53 -7.57
N ALA A 423 32.89 22.40 -6.47
CA ALA A 423 34.01 21.45 -6.36
C ALA A 423 33.59 19.98 -6.57
N ILE A 424 32.39 19.58 -6.11
CA ILE A 424 31.84 18.24 -6.39
C ILE A 424 31.53 18.09 -7.87
N LEU A 425 30.89 19.09 -8.49
CA LEU A 425 30.57 19.06 -9.92
C LEU A 425 31.80 19.10 -10.81
N ASP A 426 32.84 19.86 -10.43
CA ASP A 426 34.13 19.88 -11.12
C ASP A 426 34.81 18.50 -11.06
N LYS A 427 34.77 17.82 -9.90
CA LYS A 427 35.25 16.43 -9.79
C LYS A 427 34.43 15.46 -10.65
N CYS A 428 33.07 15.62 -10.67
CA CYS A 428 32.24 14.82 -11.55
C CYS A 428 32.63 15.03 -13.03
N TYR A 429 32.89 16.28 -13.42
CA TYR A 429 33.34 16.56 -14.77
C TYR A 429 34.72 15.94 -15.07
N GLU A 430 35.66 16.05 -14.16
CA GLU A 430 37.01 15.43 -14.31
C GLU A 430 36.89 13.91 -14.49
N LEU A 431 36.07 13.24 -13.67
CA LEU A 431 35.79 11.81 -13.79
C LEU A 431 35.17 11.46 -15.15
N VAL A 432 34.20 12.21 -15.57
CA VAL A 432 33.46 12.02 -16.86
C VAL A 432 34.40 12.22 -18.04
N HIS A 433 35.26 13.23 -18.02
CA HIS A 433 36.10 13.57 -19.14
C HIS A 433 37.36 12.68 -19.25
N HIS A 434 38.06 12.44 -18.12
CA HIS A 434 39.36 11.75 -18.11
C HIS A 434 39.25 10.28 -17.68
N LYS A 435 38.32 9.93 -16.81
CA LYS A 435 38.24 8.62 -16.16
C LYS A 435 36.92 7.82 -16.47
N ARG A 436 36.25 8.10 -17.58
CA ARG A 436 34.97 7.46 -17.95
C ARG A 436 35.00 5.92 -17.99
N ARG A 437 36.18 5.31 -18.28
CA ARG A 437 36.34 3.84 -18.24
C ARG A 437 36.10 3.28 -16.84
N TYR A 438 36.50 4.03 -15.81
CA TYR A 438 36.24 3.64 -14.41
C TYR A 438 34.76 3.76 -14.06
N ILE A 439 34.05 4.78 -14.59
CA ILE A 439 32.60 4.93 -14.41
C ILE A 439 31.87 3.71 -15.00
N TYR A 440 32.22 3.31 -16.22
CA TYR A 440 31.65 2.10 -16.85
C TYR A 440 32.00 0.84 -16.06
N GLY A 441 33.26 0.66 -15.67
CA GLY A 441 33.72 -0.47 -14.87
C GLY A 441 32.96 -0.59 -13.55
N ALA A 442 32.85 0.51 -12.81
CA ALA A 442 32.10 0.55 -11.56
C ALA A 442 30.61 0.28 -11.75
N THR A 443 29.99 0.86 -12.79
CA THR A 443 28.59 0.62 -13.13
C THR A 443 28.33 -0.84 -13.49
N ILE A 444 29.19 -1.44 -14.32
CA ILE A 444 29.05 -2.85 -14.71
C ILE A 444 29.27 -3.76 -13.49
N LEU A 445 30.25 -3.49 -12.65
CA LEU A 445 30.48 -4.24 -11.42
C LEU A 445 29.25 -4.20 -10.50
N LEU A 446 28.70 -2.99 -10.26
CA LEU A 446 27.49 -2.82 -9.45
C LEU A 446 26.28 -3.52 -10.07
N LEU A 447 26.15 -3.51 -11.40
CA LEU A 447 25.09 -4.25 -12.11
C LEU A 447 25.25 -5.77 -11.93
N ILE A 448 26.45 -6.31 -12.06
CA ILE A 448 26.69 -7.75 -11.86
C ILE A 448 26.34 -8.15 -10.42
N LEU A 449 26.81 -7.38 -9.44
CA LEU A 449 26.45 -7.60 -8.04
C LEU A 449 24.94 -7.52 -7.84
N SER A 450 24.27 -6.54 -8.45
CA SER A 450 22.82 -6.35 -8.32
C SER A 450 22.03 -7.49 -8.96
N VAL A 451 22.44 -7.99 -10.11
CA VAL A 451 21.85 -9.17 -10.75
C VAL A 451 22.01 -10.40 -9.85
N PHE A 452 23.19 -10.58 -9.27
CA PHE A 452 23.41 -11.69 -8.32
C PHE A 452 22.52 -11.56 -7.07
N GLY A 453 22.38 -10.35 -6.51
CA GLY A 453 21.45 -10.09 -5.41
C GLY A 453 19.99 -10.34 -5.81
N SER A 454 19.60 -9.93 -7.01
CA SER A 454 18.22 -10.08 -7.49
C SER A 454 17.75 -11.54 -7.59
N LEU A 455 18.65 -12.46 -7.83
CA LEU A 455 18.36 -13.91 -7.85
C LEU A 455 18.02 -14.46 -6.46
N GLN A 456 18.34 -13.75 -5.39
CA GLN A 456 18.05 -14.15 -4.01
C GLN A 456 16.71 -13.58 -3.51
N VAL A 457 16.06 -12.70 -4.25
CA VAL A 457 14.76 -12.10 -3.86
C VAL A 457 13.70 -13.18 -3.75
N ARG A 458 13.10 -13.29 -2.58
CA ARG A 458 12.04 -14.27 -2.31
C ARG A 458 10.66 -13.63 -2.51
N ASN A 459 9.83 -14.35 -3.25
CA ASN A 459 8.42 -14.03 -3.38
C ASN A 459 7.64 -14.76 -2.28
N MET A 460 7.54 -14.16 -1.10
CA MET A 460 6.86 -14.78 0.03
C MET A 460 6.07 -13.70 0.78
N GLY A 461 4.75 -13.70 0.64
CA GLY A 461 3.83 -12.85 1.39
C GLY A 461 3.27 -13.59 2.60
N TYR A 462 3.23 -12.95 3.75
CA TYR A 462 2.46 -13.35 4.93
C TYR A 462 1.31 -12.37 5.11
N VAL A 463 0.27 -12.77 5.83
CA VAL A 463 -0.91 -11.90 6.04
C VAL A 463 -0.60 -10.78 7.03
N VAL A 464 0.23 -11.05 8.03
CA VAL A 464 0.55 -10.11 9.13
C VAL A 464 2.06 -9.96 9.31
N ASP A 465 2.85 -9.98 8.23
CA ASP A 465 4.31 -9.87 8.30
C ASP A 465 4.86 -8.44 8.22
N ASP A 466 3.99 -7.45 8.14
CA ASP A 466 4.39 -6.05 8.09
C ASP A 466 4.65 -5.45 9.48
N LEU A 467 4.32 -6.18 10.56
CA LEU A 467 4.56 -5.74 11.93
C LEU A 467 5.91 -6.22 12.47
N PRO A 468 6.55 -5.46 13.36
CA PRO A 468 7.72 -5.90 14.10
C PRO A 468 7.45 -7.16 14.93
N GLU A 469 8.47 -7.98 15.15
CA GLU A 469 8.34 -9.24 15.89
C GLU A 469 7.86 -9.07 17.34
N ASN A 470 8.16 -7.92 17.94
CA ASN A 470 7.75 -7.55 19.30
C ASN A 470 6.41 -6.79 19.35
N ASP A 471 5.72 -6.65 18.23
CA ASP A 471 4.42 -5.99 18.22
C ASP A 471 3.36 -6.83 18.97
N PRO A 472 2.57 -6.23 19.88
CA PRO A 472 1.57 -6.96 20.65
C PRO A 472 0.60 -7.76 19.79
N VAL A 473 0.16 -7.22 18.65
CA VAL A 473 -0.75 -7.92 17.73
C VAL A 473 -0.10 -9.16 17.14
N LEU A 474 1.19 -9.09 16.77
CA LEU A 474 1.90 -10.23 16.21
C LEU A 474 2.23 -11.28 17.29
N VAL A 475 2.58 -10.83 18.50
CA VAL A 475 2.80 -11.73 19.66
C VAL A 475 1.53 -12.50 19.98
N ASP A 476 0.39 -11.79 20.05
CA ASP A 476 -0.91 -12.41 20.30
C ASP A 476 -1.30 -13.41 19.19
N LEU A 477 -1.08 -13.08 17.92
CA LEU A 477 -1.33 -14.00 16.81
C LEU A 477 -0.46 -15.27 16.90
N LYS A 478 0.85 -15.11 17.17
CA LYS A 478 1.77 -16.25 17.34
C LYS A 478 1.37 -17.14 18.53
N PHE A 479 0.82 -16.56 19.59
CA PHE A 479 0.27 -17.33 20.71
C PHE A 479 -0.87 -18.26 20.25
N PHE A 480 -1.84 -17.71 19.50
CA PHE A 480 -2.95 -18.53 18.98
C PHE A 480 -2.49 -19.56 17.95
N GLU A 481 -1.52 -19.21 17.09
CA GLU A 481 -0.93 -20.18 16.15
C GLU A 481 -0.31 -21.38 16.87
N LYS A 482 0.43 -21.11 17.93
CA LYS A 482 1.08 -22.16 18.73
C LYS A 482 0.07 -23.09 19.42
N HIS A 483 -1.03 -22.54 19.95
CA HIS A 483 -1.96 -23.30 20.79
C HIS A 483 -3.22 -23.80 20.07
N LEU A 484 -3.62 -23.14 18.96
CA LEU A 484 -4.81 -23.48 18.15
C LEU A 484 -4.48 -23.86 16.71
N LYS A 485 -3.20 -23.84 16.32
CA LYS A 485 -2.69 -24.18 14.99
C LYS A 485 -3.11 -23.23 13.86
N GLY A 486 -3.71 -22.10 14.16
CA GLY A 486 -4.05 -21.14 13.11
C GLY A 486 -4.91 -19.99 13.60
N VAL A 487 -4.93 -18.91 12.79
CA VAL A 487 -5.68 -17.68 13.04
C VAL A 487 -6.36 -17.15 11.78
N LEU A 488 -6.01 -17.71 10.61
CA LEU A 488 -6.55 -17.26 9.32
C LEU A 488 -7.69 -18.19 8.85
N PRO A 489 -8.91 -17.66 8.59
CA PRO A 489 -10.02 -18.48 8.13
C PRO A 489 -9.70 -19.22 6.83
N PHE A 490 -9.79 -20.54 6.87
CA PHE A 490 -9.64 -21.43 5.74
C PHE A 490 -10.93 -22.27 5.62
N GLU A 491 -11.68 -22.04 4.57
CA GLU A 491 -13.02 -22.54 4.43
C GLU A 491 -13.12 -23.52 3.25
N ILE A 492 -13.87 -24.58 3.42
CA ILE A 492 -14.18 -25.54 2.36
C ILE A 492 -15.69 -25.57 2.21
N LYS A 493 -16.18 -25.09 1.06
CA LYS A 493 -17.59 -25.14 0.66
C LYS A 493 -17.84 -26.46 -0.06
N ILE A 494 -18.87 -27.20 0.35
CA ILE A 494 -19.31 -28.46 -0.26
C ILE A 494 -20.73 -28.26 -0.76
N ASP A 495 -20.95 -28.29 -2.08
CA ASP A 495 -22.26 -28.26 -2.73
C ASP A 495 -22.58 -29.66 -3.29
N THR A 496 -23.67 -30.26 -2.83
CA THR A 496 -24.14 -31.57 -3.28
C THR A 496 -24.89 -31.52 -4.61
N LYS A 497 -25.07 -30.33 -5.20
CA LYS A 497 -25.83 -30.06 -6.46
C LYS A 497 -27.31 -30.47 -6.40
N ARG A 498 -27.81 -30.89 -5.25
CA ARG A 498 -29.20 -31.34 -5.05
C ARG A 498 -29.72 -30.87 -3.69
N LYS A 499 -30.99 -30.53 -3.65
CA LYS A 499 -31.69 -30.21 -2.40
C LYS A 499 -31.66 -31.42 -1.46
N ASP A 500 -31.58 -31.14 -0.16
CA ASP A 500 -31.47 -32.15 0.92
C ASP A 500 -30.27 -33.11 0.81
N GLY A 501 -29.29 -32.85 -0.09
CA GLY A 501 -28.16 -33.73 -0.29
C GLY A 501 -27.23 -33.83 0.93
N MET A 502 -27.27 -32.87 1.83
CA MET A 502 -26.51 -32.88 3.10
C MET A 502 -27.16 -33.77 4.18
N LYS A 503 -28.40 -34.20 3.99
CA LYS A 503 -29.06 -35.18 4.89
C LYS A 503 -28.63 -36.62 4.59
N ASP A 504 -27.95 -36.87 3.46
CA ASP A 504 -27.46 -38.16 3.10
C ASP A 504 -26.34 -38.63 4.01
N TYR A 505 -26.50 -39.81 4.57
CA TYR A 505 -25.51 -40.46 5.38
C TYR A 505 -24.13 -40.59 4.67
N ALA A 506 -24.14 -40.97 3.39
CA ALA A 506 -22.94 -41.06 2.60
C ALA A 506 -22.18 -39.74 2.46
N THR A 507 -22.92 -38.63 2.35
CA THR A 507 -22.35 -37.28 2.30
C THR A 507 -21.72 -36.88 3.66
N LEU A 508 -22.42 -37.16 4.77
CA LEU A 508 -21.92 -36.91 6.13
C LEU A 508 -20.67 -37.76 6.44
N GLN A 509 -20.64 -39.01 6.00
CA GLN A 509 -19.45 -39.88 6.16
C GLN A 509 -18.26 -39.37 5.34
N LYS A 510 -18.47 -38.88 4.10
CA LYS A 510 -17.40 -38.24 3.29
C LYS A 510 -16.88 -37.00 3.95
N MET A 511 -17.77 -36.13 4.51
CA MET A 511 -17.35 -34.95 5.26
C MET A 511 -16.54 -35.31 6.49
N ASN A 512 -17.00 -36.31 7.28
CA ASN A 512 -16.26 -36.79 8.44
C ASN A 512 -14.88 -37.35 8.07
N ARG A 513 -14.78 -38.08 6.94
CA ARG A 513 -13.50 -38.57 6.42
C ARG A 513 -12.60 -37.42 6.04
N LEU A 514 -13.12 -36.43 5.33
CA LEU A 514 -12.33 -35.24 4.97
C LEU A 514 -11.84 -34.50 6.22
N GLN A 515 -12.69 -34.29 7.24
CA GLN A 515 -12.27 -33.68 8.50
C GLN A 515 -11.12 -34.43 9.18
N LYS A 516 -11.18 -35.78 9.19
CA LYS A 516 -10.09 -36.60 9.75
C LYS A 516 -8.78 -36.46 8.98
N GLU A 517 -8.84 -36.37 7.65
CA GLU A 517 -7.67 -36.14 6.81
C GLU A 517 -7.10 -34.72 7.01
N LEU A 518 -7.98 -33.69 7.12
CA LEU A 518 -7.57 -32.30 7.36
C LEU A 518 -6.94 -32.12 8.74
N ALA A 519 -7.41 -32.80 9.76
CA ALA A 519 -6.86 -32.75 11.12
C ALA A 519 -5.41 -33.26 11.22
N GLN A 520 -4.91 -33.97 10.20
CA GLN A 520 -3.53 -34.45 10.16
C GLN A 520 -2.52 -33.38 9.75
N PHE A 521 -2.98 -32.29 9.14
CA PHE A 521 -2.10 -31.18 8.75
C PHE A 521 -1.74 -30.34 9.99
N PRO A 522 -0.46 -30.19 10.32
CA PRO A 522 -0.04 -29.42 11.49
C PRO A 522 -0.34 -27.92 11.36
N GLU A 523 -0.46 -27.43 10.14
CA GLU A 523 -0.72 -26.01 9.80
C GLU A 523 -2.21 -25.64 9.88
N LEU A 524 -3.10 -26.64 10.09
CA LEU A 524 -4.54 -26.43 10.16
C LEU A 524 -5.07 -26.69 11.57
N SER A 525 -6.03 -25.87 12.01
CA SER A 525 -6.75 -26.08 13.26
C SER A 525 -7.72 -27.26 13.16
N LYS A 526 -8.42 -27.55 14.26
CA LYS A 526 -9.49 -28.54 14.26
C LYS A 526 -10.57 -28.15 13.24
N PRO A 527 -10.88 -29.04 12.25
CA PRO A 527 -11.97 -28.79 11.32
C PRO A 527 -13.32 -28.84 12.06
N THR A 528 -14.19 -27.90 11.77
CA THR A 528 -15.53 -27.79 12.36
C THR A 528 -16.57 -27.74 11.25
N SER A 529 -17.62 -28.57 11.36
CA SER A 529 -18.72 -28.59 10.39
C SER A 529 -20.03 -29.05 11.03
N VAL A 530 -21.08 -29.14 10.23
CA VAL A 530 -22.37 -29.73 10.65
C VAL A 530 -22.20 -31.14 11.21
N VAL A 531 -21.18 -31.90 10.78
CA VAL A 531 -20.88 -33.24 11.28
C VAL A 531 -20.51 -33.24 12.78
N ASP A 532 -19.78 -32.23 13.25
CA ASP A 532 -19.44 -32.11 14.67
C ASP A 532 -20.66 -31.79 15.54
N PHE A 533 -21.58 -30.98 14.99
CA PHE A 533 -22.86 -30.72 15.62
C PHE A 533 -23.72 -31.99 15.68
N ILE A 534 -23.74 -32.81 14.62
CA ILE A 534 -24.43 -34.11 14.60
C ILE A 534 -23.83 -35.07 15.65
N LYS A 535 -22.51 -35.14 15.78
CA LYS A 535 -21.83 -35.95 16.83
C LYS A 535 -22.18 -35.43 18.22
N PHE A 536 -22.24 -34.12 18.42
CA PHE A 536 -22.62 -33.49 19.69
C PHE A 536 -24.10 -33.78 20.03
N ALA A 537 -24.99 -33.73 19.05
CA ALA A 537 -26.39 -34.12 19.23
C ALA A 537 -26.54 -35.61 19.56
N ASN A 538 -25.79 -36.49 18.90
CA ASN A 538 -25.78 -37.91 19.19
C ASN A 538 -25.31 -38.20 20.63
N GLN A 539 -24.25 -37.52 21.09
CA GLN A 539 -23.81 -37.56 22.47
C GLN A 539 -24.93 -37.08 23.42
N GLY A 540 -25.68 -36.00 23.07
CA GLY A 540 -26.81 -35.52 23.83
C GLY A 540 -28.00 -36.50 23.90
N MET A 541 -28.26 -37.26 22.82
CA MET A 541 -29.26 -38.32 22.80
C MET A 541 -28.94 -39.46 23.79
N HIS A 542 -27.66 -39.66 24.08
CA HIS A 542 -27.14 -40.74 24.96
C HIS A 542 -26.61 -40.17 26.28
N GLN A 543 -27.33 -39.23 26.88
CA GLN A 543 -27.05 -38.66 28.21
C GLN A 543 -25.63 -38.10 28.41
N GLY A 544 -24.99 -37.62 27.32
CA GLY A 544 -23.67 -37.00 27.36
C GLY A 544 -22.49 -37.95 27.33
N ASP A 545 -22.69 -39.26 27.15
CA ASP A 545 -21.63 -40.27 27.12
C ASP A 545 -20.66 -39.98 25.95
N GLU A 546 -19.38 -39.81 26.26
CA GLU A 546 -18.30 -39.49 25.32
C GLU A 546 -18.15 -40.51 24.18
N ARG A 547 -18.49 -41.79 24.39
CA ARG A 547 -18.43 -42.85 23.39
C ARG A 547 -19.33 -42.59 22.19
N TYR A 548 -20.40 -41.85 22.39
CA TYR A 548 -21.39 -41.48 21.37
C TYR A 548 -21.05 -40.14 20.63
N TYR A 549 -19.87 -39.55 20.87
CA TYR A 549 -19.38 -38.45 20.04
C TYR A 549 -18.83 -38.97 18.70
N VAL A 550 -19.73 -39.61 17.93
CA VAL A 550 -19.47 -40.25 16.63
C VAL A 550 -20.62 -39.94 15.69
N VAL A 551 -20.39 -40.08 14.37
CA VAL A 551 -21.50 -39.97 13.40
C VAL A 551 -22.43 -41.17 13.65
N PRO A 552 -23.70 -40.92 13.99
CA PRO A 552 -24.66 -41.97 14.31
C PRO A 552 -25.03 -42.83 13.07
N SER A 553 -25.67 -43.98 13.28
CA SER A 553 -26.16 -44.83 12.19
C SER A 553 -27.31 -44.16 11.43
N VAL A 554 -27.67 -44.68 10.26
CA VAL A 554 -28.79 -44.15 9.46
C VAL A 554 -30.11 -44.15 10.26
N VAL A 555 -30.31 -45.16 11.09
CA VAL A 555 -31.54 -45.28 11.92
C VAL A 555 -31.53 -44.19 13.00
N ASP A 556 -30.39 -44.02 13.67
CA ASP A 556 -30.27 -43.02 14.77
C ASP A 556 -30.39 -41.58 14.23
N ILE A 557 -29.86 -41.30 13.01
CA ILE A 557 -30.05 -40.00 12.36
C ILE A 557 -31.55 -39.71 12.12
N SER A 558 -32.30 -40.71 11.65
CA SER A 558 -33.71 -40.54 11.38
C SER A 558 -34.50 -40.25 12.65
N GLU A 559 -34.17 -40.90 13.76
CA GLU A 559 -34.72 -40.61 15.08
C GLU A 559 -34.31 -39.21 15.55
N MET A 560 -33.03 -38.86 15.48
CA MET A 560 -32.45 -37.60 15.95
C MET A 560 -33.05 -36.39 15.22
N VAL A 561 -33.32 -36.49 13.92
CA VAL A 561 -33.93 -35.40 13.13
C VAL A 561 -35.30 -34.96 13.71
N ASN A 562 -36.06 -35.89 14.32
CA ASN A 562 -37.32 -35.56 14.96
C ASN A 562 -37.14 -34.73 16.24
N TYR A 563 -36.00 -34.85 16.89
CA TYR A 563 -35.63 -34.15 18.12
C TYR A 563 -34.89 -32.81 17.86
N LEU A 564 -34.45 -32.57 16.63
CA LEU A 564 -33.80 -31.30 16.32
C LEU A 564 -34.79 -30.13 16.41
N PRO A 565 -34.39 -28.96 16.93
CA PRO A 565 -35.23 -27.80 17.05
C PRO A 565 -35.78 -27.38 15.67
N LYS A 566 -37.09 -27.43 15.48
CA LYS A 566 -37.79 -26.85 14.33
C LYS A 566 -37.90 -25.34 14.57
N GLY A 567 -36.83 -24.60 14.50
CA GLY A 567 -36.82 -23.17 14.86
C GLY A 567 -36.63 -22.26 13.64
N ASP A 568 -37.16 -21.03 13.78
CA ASP A 568 -37.07 -19.96 12.78
C ASP A 568 -35.59 -19.60 12.48
N GLY A 569 -35.14 -20.01 11.31
CA GLY A 569 -33.81 -20.17 10.74
C GLY A 569 -32.75 -19.07 10.83
N LYS A 570 -32.89 -18.01 11.61
CA LYS A 570 -31.95 -16.87 11.50
C LYS A 570 -30.89 -16.77 12.60
N ASN A 571 -30.97 -17.52 13.69
CA ASN A 571 -30.02 -17.38 14.82
C ASN A 571 -29.49 -18.73 15.37
N ASN A 572 -29.49 -19.82 14.61
CA ASN A 572 -28.96 -21.09 15.04
C ASN A 572 -27.53 -21.33 14.56
N LEU A 573 -26.69 -21.92 15.40
CA LEU A 573 -25.33 -22.42 15.06
C LEU A 573 -25.31 -23.28 13.79
N LEU A 574 -26.39 -23.99 13.49
CA LEU A 574 -26.56 -24.77 12.28
C LEU A 574 -26.63 -23.90 11.01
N SER A 575 -27.27 -22.73 11.06
CA SER A 575 -27.39 -21.84 9.88
C SER A 575 -26.03 -21.24 9.44
N SER A 576 -25.06 -21.20 10.33
CA SER A 576 -23.68 -20.84 9.98
C SER A 576 -22.86 -21.95 9.32
N MET A 577 -23.36 -23.21 9.33
CA MET A 577 -22.63 -24.38 8.82
C MET A 577 -23.31 -25.06 7.63
N ILE A 578 -24.60 -24.84 7.45
CA ILE A 578 -25.40 -25.43 6.37
C ILE A 578 -26.46 -24.43 5.88
N ASP A 579 -26.75 -24.44 4.57
CA ASP A 579 -27.76 -23.59 3.99
C ASP A 579 -29.19 -24.09 4.31
N THR A 580 -30.19 -23.22 4.03
CA THR A 580 -31.59 -23.51 4.29
C THR A 580 -32.16 -24.68 3.46
N ASP A 581 -31.55 -24.95 2.30
CA ASP A 581 -31.99 -26.04 1.39
C ASP A 581 -31.29 -27.37 1.69
N PHE A 582 -30.44 -27.43 2.70
CA PHE A 582 -29.58 -28.57 3.02
C PHE A 582 -28.79 -29.09 1.81
N ARG A 583 -28.43 -28.18 0.90
CA ARG A 583 -27.69 -28.44 -0.31
C ARG A 583 -26.20 -28.18 -0.14
N THR A 584 -25.88 -27.09 0.55
CA THR A 584 -24.52 -26.62 0.70
C THR A 584 -24.12 -26.60 2.16
N ALA A 585 -22.94 -27.14 2.48
CA ALA A 585 -22.36 -27.03 3.81
C ALA A 585 -20.92 -26.49 3.75
N ARG A 586 -20.45 -25.99 4.90
CA ARG A 586 -19.06 -25.58 5.07
C ARG A 586 -18.31 -26.46 6.06
N ILE A 587 -17.00 -26.62 5.82
CA ILE A 587 -16.03 -27.05 6.81
C ILE A 587 -15.15 -25.83 7.10
N SER A 588 -15.20 -25.37 8.34
CA SER A 588 -14.43 -24.20 8.79
C SER A 588 -13.19 -24.64 9.55
N LEU A 589 -12.05 -24.05 9.20
CA LEU A 589 -10.76 -24.25 9.85
C LEU A 589 -10.07 -22.90 9.97
N GLN A 590 -9.07 -22.86 10.84
CA GLN A 590 -8.09 -21.79 10.87
C GLN A 590 -6.76 -22.32 10.36
N MET A 591 -6.04 -21.51 9.58
CA MET A 591 -4.73 -21.83 9.04
C MET A 591 -3.66 -20.93 9.69
N ALA A 592 -2.50 -21.48 9.98
CA ALA A 592 -1.34 -20.69 10.40
C ALA A 592 -0.84 -19.80 9.27
N ASP A 593 -0.25 -18.66 9.60
CA ASP A 593 0.37 -17.75 8.62
C ASP A 593 1.75 -18.28 8.18
N ILE A 594 1.72 -19.29 7.32
CA ILE A 594 2.91 -20.01 6.83
C ILE A 594 3.54 -19.40 5.58
N GLY A 595 3.04 -18.26 5.14
CA GLY A 595 3.50 -17.60 3.92
C GLY A 595 2.94 -18.19 2.63
N SER A 596 2.90 -17.37 1.59
CA SER A 596 2.17 -17.67 0.34
C SER A 596 2.65 -18.93 -0.39
N VAL A 597 3.93 -19.26 -0.33
CA VAL A 597 4.50 -20.44 -1.00
C VAL A 597 4.02 -21.75 -0.33
N GLU A 598 4.12 -21.81 0.99
CA GLU A 598 3.67 -22.98 1.76
C GLU A 598 2.14 -23.08 1.76
N MET A 599 1.43 -21.95 1.80
CA MET A 599 -0.02 -21.92 1.62
C MET A 599 -0.46 -22.55 0.28
N LYS A 600 0.26 -22.27 -0.82
CA LYS A 600 0.00 -22.89 -2.14
C LYS A 600 0.20 -24.40 -2.09
N ARG A 601 1.28 -24.86 -1.45
CA ARG A 601 1.58 -26.27 -1.29
C ARG A 601 0.47 -26.97 -0.50
N LEU A 602 0.09 -26.40 0.64
CA LEU A 602 -0.97 -26.90 1.50
C LEU A 602 -2.32 -26.97 0.77
N THR A 603 -2.71 -25.86 0.10
CA THR A 603 -3.96 -25.78 -0.67
C THR A 603 -4.01 -26.85 -1.77
N LYS A 604 -2.88 -27.12 -2.45
CA LYS A 604 -2.79 -28.18 -3.46
C LYS A 604 -2.96 -29.56 -2.84
N GLN A 605 -2.35 -29.83 -1.69
CA GLN A 605 -2.48 -31.11 -0.97
C GLN A 605 -3.91 -31.32 -0.46
N VAL A 606 -4.52 -30.28 0.11
CA VAL A 606 -5.94 -30.32 0.55
C VAL A 606 -6.86 -30.59 -0.64
N LYS A 607 -6.62 -29.95 -1.78
CA LYS A 607 -7.40 -30.20 -3.00
C LYS A 607 -7.30 -31.64 -3.49
N GLN A 608 -6.12 -32.23 -3.43
CA GLN A 608 -5.94 -33.66 -3.76
C GLN A 608 -6.76 -34.58 -2.85
N LYS A 609 -6.81 -34.27 -1.53
CA LYS A 609 -7.64 -35.01 -0.57
C LYS A 609 -9.13 -34.84 -0.87
N ILE A 610 -9.56 -33.62 -1.18
CA ILE A 610 -10.94 -33.33 -1.59
C ILE A 610 -11.30 -34.14 -2.85
N ASP A 611 -10.49 -34.09 -3.90
CA ASP A 611 -10.75 -34.78 -5.17
C ASP A 611 -10.79 -36.33 -4.99
N SER A 612 -10.07 -36.86 -3.99
CA SER A 612 -10.09 -38.31 -3.70
C SER A 612 -11.35 -38.77 -2.95
N ILE A 613 -12.03 -37.86 -2.21
CA ILE A 613 -13.19 -38.20 -1.37
C ILE A 613 -14.49 -37.82 -2.06
N PHE A 614 -14.51 -36.68 -2.79
CA PHE A 614 -15.69 -36.11 -3.42
C PHE A 614 -15.61 -36.18 -4.95
N PRO A 615 -16.37 -37.10 -5.61
CA PRO A 615 -16.44 -37.15 -7.06
C PRO A 615 -17.03 -35.88 -7.67
N LYS A 616 -16.33 -35.28 -8.64
CA LYS A 616 -16.71 -34.01 -9.27
C LYS A 616 -18.06 -34.02 -10.00
N ASN A 617 -18.51 -35.20 -10.44
CA ASN A 617 -19.81 -35.35 -11.07
C ASN A 617 -20.98 -35.18 -10.10
N GLN A 618 -20.80 -35.50 -8.82
CA GLN A 618 -21.83 -35.43 -7.78
C GLN A 618 -21.73 -34.20 -6.87
N TYR A 619 -20.50 -33.69 -6.68
CA TYR A 619 -20.22 -32.61 -5.75
C TYR A 619 -19.45 -31.48 -6.43
N ASP A 620 -19.70 -30.23 -5.99
CA ASP A 620 -18.82 -29.09 -6.25
C ASP A 620 -18.19 -28.69 -4.91
N VAL A 621 -16.89 -28.96 -4.77
CA VAL A 621 -16.18 -28.64 -3.53
C VAL A 621 -15.11 -27.61 -3.83
N ARG A 622 -15.15 -26.48 -3.11
CA ARG A 622 -14.24 -25.35 -3.31
C ARG A 622 -13.59 -24.91 -2.01
N ILE A 623 -12.31 -24.63 -2.11
CA ILE A 623 -11.56 -23.96 -1.05
C ILE A 623 -11.81 -22.46 -1.18
N THR A 624 -12.20 -21.81 -0.10
CA THR A 624 -12.52 -20.39 -0.04
C THR A 624 -12.10 -19.80 1.33
N GLY A 625 -12.59 -18.65 1.70
CA GLY A 625 -12.22 -17.95 2.92
C GLY A 625 -11.14 -16.90 2.69
N THR A 626 -10.85 -16.15 3.73
CA THR A 626 -9.90 -15.03 3.67
C THR A 626 -8.49 -15.48 3.28
N SER A 627 -8.05 -16.67 3.70
CA SER A 627 -6.75 -17.24 3.35
C SER A 627 -6.61 -17.55 1.85
N ALA A 628 -7.66 -18.14 1.24
CA ALA A 628 -7.68 -18.44 -0.20
C ALA A 628 -7.66 -17.16 -1.04
N ILE A 629 -8.45 -16.15 -0.64
CA ILE A 629 -8.49 -14.85 -1.30
C ILE A 629 -7.18 -14.08 -1.14
N PHE A 630 -6.54 -14.15 0.02
CA PHE A 630 -5.21 -13.57 0.23
C PHE A 630 -4.17 -14.20 -0.68
N LEU A 631 -4.13 -15.52 -0.76
CA LEU A 631 -3.20 -16.25 -1.62
C LEU A 631 -3.36 -15.84 -3.08
N LYS A 632 -4.61 -15.82 -3.56
CA LYS A 632 -4.91 -15.42 -4.92
C LYS A 632 -4.59 -13.94 -5.19
N GLY A 633 -4.89 -13.07 -4.22
CA GLY A 633 -4.55 -11.65 -4.29
C GLY A 633 -3.05 -11.41 -4.37
N ASN A 634 -2.25 -12.16 -3.62
CA ASN A 634 -0.80 -12.06 -3.68
C ASN A 634 -0.25 -12.44 -5.06
N ASP A 635 -0.76 -13.52 -5.68
CA ASP A 635 -0.37 -13.91 -7.04
C ASP A 635 -0.75 -12.85 -8.08
N TYR A 636 -1.98 -12.36 -8.01
CA TYR A 636 -2.46 -11.28 -8.88
C TYR A 636 -1.59 -10.02 -8.78
N LEU A 637 -1.24 -9.64 -7.55
CA LEU A 637 -0.43 -8.46 -7.32
C LEU A 637 0.94 -8.58 -7.99
N ILE A 638 1.61 -9.71 -7.85
CA ILE A 638 2.96 -9.88 -8.38
C ILE A 638 2.96 -9.87 -9.89
N ASP A 639 2.07 -10.65 -10.53
CA ASP A 639 2.00 -10.74 -11.99
C ASP A 639 1.60 -9.39 -12.62
N ASN A 640 0.59 -8.74 -12.07
CA ASN A 640 0.09 -7.47 -12.60
C ASN A 640 1.02 -6.29 -12.30
N LEU A 641 1.74 -6.31 -11.17
CA LEU A 641 2.70 -5.27 -10.84
C LEU A 641 3.93 -5.31 -11.75
N LEU A 642 4.42 -6.49 -12.11
CA LEU A 642 5.48 -6.62 -13.11
C LEU A 642 5.03 -6.09 -14.47
N GLN A 643 3.82 -6.41 -14.90
CA GLN A 643 3.24 -5.86 -16.13
C GLN A 643 3.11 -4.34 -16.06
N SER A 644 2.62 -3.80 -14.93
CA SER A 644 2.49 -2.35 -14.73
C SER A 644 3.85 -1.65 -14.75
N MET A 645 4.89 -2.25 -14.18
CA MET A 645 6.25 -1.70 -14.21
C MET A 645 6.80 -1.63 -15.65
N ILE A 646 6.62 -2.69 -16.44
CA ILE A 646 7.01 -2.70 -17.85
C ILE A 646 6.22 -1.64 -18.64
N MET A 647 4.93 -1.52 -18.38
CA MET A 647 4.06 -0.52 -19.02
C MET A 647 4.48 0.91 -18.64
N ALA A 648 4.86 1.17 -17.35
CA ALA A 648 5.43 2.44 -16.93
C ALA A 648 6.67 2.79 -17.74
N LEU A 649 7.59 1.83 -17.90
CA LEU A 649 8.81 1.99 -18.67
C LEU A 649 8.50 2.33 -20.13
N VAL A 650 7.54 1.64 -20.75
CA VAL A 650 7.12 1.91 -22.14
C VAL A 650 6.48 3.29 -22.28
N ILE A 651 5.52 3.65 -21.42
CA ILE A 651 4.81 4.94 -21.52
C ILE A 651 5.78 6.11 -21.31
N ILE A 652 6.64 6.02 -20.29
CA ILE A 652 7.64 7.05 -20.03
C ILE A 652 8.65 7.12 -21.19
N SER A 653 9.03 5.99 -21.78
CA SER A 653 9.89 5.98 -23.00
C SER A 653 9.22 6.67 -24.17
N ILE A 654 7.93 6.46 -24.38
CA ILE A 654 7.13 7.16 -25.39
C ILE A 654 7.09 8.66 -25.08
N MET A 655 6.88 9.07 -23.83
CA MET A 655 6.92 10.49 -23.44
C MET A 655 8.29 11.11 -23.71
N MET A 656 9.38 10.38 -23.41
CA MET A 656 10.75 10.82 -23.74
C MET A 656 10.97 10.89 -25.25
N ALA A 657 10.37 9.97 -26.03
CA ALA A 657 10.41 10.02 -27.49
C ALA A 657 9.72 11.28 -28.04
N PHE A 658 8.59 11.66 -27.49
CA PHE A 658 7.92 12.93 -27.80
C PHE A 658 8.74 14.16 -27.41
N LEU A 659 9.48 14.09 -26.30
CA LEU A 659 10.36 15.17 -25.87
C LEU A 659 11.54 15.40 -26.81
N PHE A 660 12.23 14.33 -27.15
CA PHE A 660 13.52 14.42 -27.87
C PHE A 660 13.43 14.16 -29.38
N PHE A 661 12.31 13.61 -29.88
CA PHE A 661 12.15 13.20 -31.29
C PHE A 661 13.32 12.38 -31.83
N SER A 662 14.05 11.68 -30.97
CA SER A 662 15.21 10.90 -31.33
C SER A 662 15.23 9.60 -30.56
N TRP A 663 15.11 8.48 -31.26
CA TRP A 663 15.19 7.15 -30.66
C TRP A 663 16.52 6.89 -29.93
N LYS A 664 17.61 7.41 -30.49
CA LYS A 664 18.93 7.29 -29.89
C LYS A 664 19.00 8.02 -28.53
N MET A 665 18.44 9.22 -28.45
CA MET A 665 18.38 9.99 -27.21
C MET A 665 17.48 9.33 -26.18
N VAL A 666 16.39 8.70 -26.61
CA VAL A 666 15.53 7.89 -25.70
C VAL A 666 16.33 6.74 -25.10
N LEU A 667 17.04 5.95 -25.91
CA LEU A 667 17.86 4.85 -25.41
C LEU A 667 18.95 5.32 -24.43
N ILE A 668 19.63 6.43 -24.76
CA ILE A 668 20.67 7.00 -23.88
C ILE A 668 20.05 7.48 -22.55
N SER A 669 18.86 8.04 -22.60
CA SER A 669 18.17 8.52 -21.40
C SER A 669 17.60 7.40 -20.53
N LEU A 670 17.25 6.24 -21.12
CA LEU A 670 16.71 5.10 -20.38
C LEU A 670 17.77 4.40 -19.51
N VAL A 671 19.00 4.26 -20.03
CA VAL A 671 20.07 3.53 -19.33
C VAL A 671 20.32 4.07 -17.92
N PRO A 672 20.56 5.37 -17.66
CA PRO A 672 20.80 5.89 -16.33
C PRO A 672 19.56 5.82 -15.40
N ASN A 673 18.38 5.58 -15.93
CA ASN A 673 17.15 5.49 -15.16
C ASN A 673 16.77 4.05 -14.80
N ILE A 674 17.13 3.07 -15.62
CA ILE A 674 16.87 1.64 -15.36
C ILE A 674 17.90 1.06 -14.39
N ILE A 675 19.17 1.46 -14.50
CA ILE A 675 20.24 0.93 -13.66
C ILE A 675 19.96 1.09 -12.15
N PRO A 676 19.51 2.25 -11.64
CA PRO A 676 19.17 2.41 -10.22
C PRO A 676 18.10 1.43 -9.75
N LEU A 677 17.12 1.09 -10.60
CA LEU A 677 16.07 0.12 -10.27
C LEU A 677 16.65 -1.30 -10.12
N ILE A 678 17.53 -1.70 -11.05
CA ILE A 678 18.21 -3.01 -10.97
C ILE A 678 19.07 -3.06 -9.71
N MET A 679 19.79 -1.97 -9.40
CA MET A 679 20.59 -1.87 -8.17
C MET A 679 19.72 -2.00 -6.92
N THR A 680 18.59 -1.34 -6.88
CA THR A 680 17.64 -1.41 -5.76
C THR A 680 17.08 -2.82 -5.61
N PHE A 681 16.76 -3.48 -6.73
CA PHE A 681 16.28 -4.87 -6.71
C PHE A 681 17.36 -5.84 -6.20
N GLY A 682 18.62 -5.62 -6.58
CA GLY A 682 19.76 -6.37 -6.03
C GLY A 682 19.94 -6.19 -4.53
N ILE A 683 19.78 -4.96 -4.03
CA ILE A 683 19.83 -4.66 -2.59
C ILE A 683 18.74 -5.42 -1.84
N MET A 684 17.51 -5.48 -2.38
CA MET A 684 16.43 -6.26 -1.77
C MET A 684 16.85 -7.72 -1.51
N GLY A 685 17.51 -8.36 -2.50
CA GLY A 685 17.96 -9.74 -2.33
C GLY A 685 19.06 -9.90 -1.27
N PHE A 686 20.04 -9.00 -1.24
CA PHE A 686 21.10 -9.07 -0.24
C PHE A 686 20.63 -8.87 1.20
N PHE A 687 19.58 -8.05 1.40
CA PHE A 687 19.03 -7.77 2.72
C PHE A 687 17.77 -8.58 3.04
N ASP A 688 17.50 -9.64 2.27
CA ASP A 688 16.29 -10.50 2.40
C ASP A 688 14.96 -9.69 2.47
N ILE A 689 14.92 -8.55 1.77
CA ILE A 689 13.70 -7.76 1.67
C ILE A 689 12.79 -8.43 0.65
N ARG A 690 11.66 -8.93 1.13
CA ARG A 690 10.73 -9.74 0.33
C ARG A 690 9.97 -8.88 -0.69
N LEU A 691 9.62 -9.52 -1.80
CA LEU A 691 8.78 -8.89 -2.81
C LEU A 691 7.33 -8.91 -2.34
N LYS A 692 6.80 -7.71 -2.06
CA LYS A 692 5.44 -7.43 -1.60
C LYS A 692 4.81 -6.32 -2.44
N PRO A 693 3.47 -6.15 -2.39
CA PRO A 693 2.83 -5.02 -3.08
C PRO A 693 3.43 -3.66 -2.74
N SER A 694 3.72 -3.42 -1.47
CA SER A 694 4.35 -2.19 -0.98
C SER A 694 5.77 -1.97 -1.52
N THR A 695 6.57 -3.05 -1.70
CA THR A 695 7.93 -2.93 -2.23
C THR A 695 7.97 -2.78 -3.75
N ILE A 696 6.99 -3.29 -4.48
CA ILE A 696 6.94 -3.15 -5.95
C ILE A 696 6.60 -1.72 -6.36
N ILE A 697 5.74 -1.03 -5.60
CA ILE A 697 5.40 0.39 -5.82
C ILE A 697 6.66 1.27 -5.82
N ILE A 698 7.69 0.91 -5.05
CA ILE A 698 8.96 1.62 -4.96
C ILE A 698 9.59 1.84 -6.34
N PHE A 699 9.59 0.80 -7.18
CA PHE A 699 10.25 0.85 -8.48
C PHE A 699 9.61 1.87 -9.42
N SER A 700 8.27 1.95 -9.46
CA SER A 700 7.59 2.94 -10.30
C SER A 700 7.71 4.36 -9.75
N ILE A 701 7.64 4.53 -8.42
CA ILE A 701 7.86 5.84 -7.78
C ILE A 701 9.27 6.32 -8.08
N ALA A 702 10.27 5.48 -7.80
CA ALA A 702 11.68 5.82 -8.03
C ALA A 702 11.94 6.10 -9.51
N TYR A 703 11.40 5.28 -10.42
CA TYR A 703 11.55 5.48 -11.87
C TYR A 703 10.95 6.81 -12.32
N GLY A 704 9.70 7.10 -11.92
CA GLY A 704 9.05 8.37 -12.26
C GLY A 704 9.84 9.59 -11.80
N ILE A 705 10.46 9.53 -10.61
CA ILE A 705 11.24 10.65 -10.05
C ILE A 705 12.65 10.72 -10.68
N VAL A 706 13.33 9.59 -10.89
CA VAL A 706 14.71 9.58 -11.45
C VAL A 706 14.73 10.09 -12.89
N VAL A 707 13.67 9.82 -13.67
CA VAL A 707 13.53 10.35 -15.02
C VAL A 707 13.56 11.89 -15.06
N ASP A 708 13.07 12.56 -14.02
CA ASP A 708 13.11 14.03 -13.93
C ASP A 708 14.55 14.56 -13.96
N PHE A 709 15.48 13.87 -13.31
CA PHE A 709 16.90 14.25 -13.34
C PHE A 709 17.47 14.21 -14.75
N THR A 710 17.09 13.19 -15.51
CA THR A 710 17.49 13.04 -16.93
C THR A 710 16.88 14.15 -17.80
N ILE A 711 15.60 14.46 -17.62
CA ILE A 711 14.91 15.52 -18.36
C ILE A 711 15.58 16.87 -18.09
N HIS A 712 15.84 17.20 -16.83
CA HIS A 712 16.50 18.46 -16.45
C HIS A 712 17.92 18.55 -17.00
N TYR A 713 18.72 17.46 -16.95
CA TYR A 713 20.06 17.44 -17.49
C TYR A 713 20.07 17.62 -19.01
N LEU A 714 19.28 16.81 -19.73
CA LEU A 714 19.24 16.85 -21.21
C LEU A 714 18.66 18.16 -21.75
N ALA A 715 17.74 18.79 -21.00
CA ALA A 715 17.23 20.11 -21.33
C ALA A 715 18.33 21.17 -21.32
N LYS A 716 19.15 21.23 -20.27
CA LYS A 716 20.28 22.14 -20.15
C LYS A 716 21.38 21.82 -21.14
N TYR A 717 21.66 20.53 -21.34
CA TYR A 717 22.61 20.06 -22.35
C TYR A 717 22.28 20.52 -23.77
N ARG A 718 21.01 20.42 -24.15
CA ARG A 718 20.54 20.90 -25.44
C ARG A 718 20.70 22.42 -25.58
N HIS A 719 20.37 23.18 -24.54
CA HIS A 719 20.53 24.63 -24.51
C HIS A 719 21.99 25.02 -24.73
N SER A 720 22.91 24.41 -23.98
CA SER A 720 24.34 24.67 -24.11
C SER A 720 24.90 24.26 -25.47
N LEU A 721 24.44 23.14 -26.06
CA LEU A 721 24.79 22.74 -27.43
C LEU A 721 24.43 23.80 -28.47
N LYS A 722 23.23 24.39 -28.38
CA LYS A 722 22.78 25.45 -29.29
C LYS A 722 23.62 26.71 -29.14
N LYS A 723 23.97 27.06 -27.89
CA LYS A 723 24.77 28.25 -27.57
C LYS A 723 26.20 28.15 -28.12
N HIS A 724 26.81 26.92 -28.09
CA HIS A 724 28.19 26.66 -28.48
C HIS A 724 28.35 25.94 -29.83
N ASN A 725 27.47 26.26 -30.82
CA ASN A 725 27.55 25.69 -32.15
C ASN A 725 27.62 24.15 -32.20
N TRP A 726 26.95 23.47 -31.28
CA TRP A 726 26.86 22.00 -31.17
C TRP A 726 28.15 21.32 -30.73
N ASP A 727 29.06 22.05 -30.09
CA ASP A 727 30.26 21.48 -29.49
C ASP A 727 29.94 20.80 -28.15
N MET A 728 30.07 19.47 -28.11
CA MET A 728 29.80 18.66 -26.91
C MET A 728 30.81 18.87 -25.80
N LYS A 729 32.07 19.15 -26.14
CA LYS A 729 33.15 19.31 -25.16
C LYS A 729 32.96 20.53 -24.27
N ILE A 730 32.30 21.55 -24.81
CA ILE A 730 31.93 22.76 -24.07
C ILE A 730 30.53 22.61 -23.43
N ALA A 731 29.60 21.97 -24.14
CA ALA A 731 28.23 21.87 -23.68
C ALA A 731 28.03 20.96 -22.45
N ILE A 732 28.80 19.87 -22.33
CA ILE A 732 28.67 18.93 -21.21
C ILE A 732 29.09 19.56 -19.86
N PRO A 733 30.27 20.18 -19.71
CA PRO A 733 30.64 20.83 -18.45
C PRO A 733 29.67 21.96 -18.07
N GLU A 734 29.27 22.80 -19.05
CA GLU A 734 28.32 23.88 -18.78
C GLU A 734 26.97 23.32 -18.29
N SER A 735 26.48 22.26 -18.93
CA SER A 735 25.22 21.60 -18.52
C SER A 735 25.31 20.98 -17.15
N LEU A 736 26.46 20.38 -16.81
CA LEU A 736 26.69 19.79 -15.50
C LEU A 736 26.68 20.85 -14.40
N LEU A 737 27.30 22.01 -14.66
CA LEU A 737 27.33 23.14 -13.74
C LEU A 737 25.98 23.83 -13.60
N GLU A 738 25.17 23.87 -14.68
CA GLU A 738 23.83 24.51 -14.64
C GLU A 738 22.72 23.59 -14.07
N ALA A 739 22.69 22.30 -14.46
CA ALA A 739 21.68 21.35 -13.99
C ALA A 739 22.06 20.65 -12.69
N GLY A 740 23.36 20.39 -12.49
CA GLY A 740 23.89 19.60 -11.37
C GLY A 740 23.45 20.08 -10.00
N PRO A 741 23.53 21.40 -9.68
CA PRO A 741 23.05 21.90 -8.39
C PRO A 741 21.59 21.57 -8.11
N SER A 742 20.73 21.73 -9.12
CA SER A 742 19.30 21.44 -8.99
C SER A 742 19.05 19.96 -8.76
N ILE A 743 19.74 19.10 -9.51
CA ILE A 743 19.61 17.63 -9.39
C ILE A 743 20.09 17.18 -7.98
N ILE A 744 21.23 17.67 -7.49
CA ILE A 744 21.77 17.31 -6.18
C ILE A 744 20.83 17.78 -5.06
N TYR A 745 20.38 19.04 -5.09
CA TYR A 745 19.47 19.57 -4.07
C TYR A 745 18.15 18.82 -4.03
N THR A 746 17.56 18.52 -5.20
CA THR A 746 16.33 17.76 -5.29
C THR A 746 16.53 16.32 -4.79
N ALA A 747 17.60 15.65 -5.20
CA ALA A 747 17.87 14.28 -4.78
C ALA A 747 18.07 14.16 -3.25
N ILE A 748 18.81 15.11 -2.65
CA ILE A 748 19.03 15.14 -1.20
C ILE A 748 17.73 15.44 -0.44
N ALA A 749 16.93 16.39 -0.94
CA ALA A 749 15.65 16.73 -0.32
C ALA A 749 14.67 15.53 -0.37
N LEU A 750 14.63 14.84 -1.50
CA LEU A 750 13.80 13.65 -1.66
C LEU A 750 14.33 12.48 -0.81
N PHE A 751 15.64 12.25 -0.80
CA PHE A 751 16.27 11.27 0.08
C PHE A 751 15.86 11.49 1.54
N ALA A 752 16.02 12.71 2.03
CA ALA A 752 15.65 13.05 3.40
C ALA A 752 14.15 12.96 3.69
N GLY A 753 13.33 13.22 2.68
CA GLY A 753 11.89 13.05 2.77
C GLY A 753 11.50 11.57 2.86
N PHE A 754 12.04 10.72 1.98
CA PHE A 754 11.68 9.30 1.96
C PHE A 754 12.28 8.50 3.12
N ILE A 755 13.50 8.82 3.58
CA ILE A 755 14.14 8.09 4.68
C ILE A 755 13.36 8.17 6.00
N ILE A 756 12.49 9.16 6.16
CA ILE A 756 11.58 9.30 7.30
C ILE A 756 10.73 8.04 7.49
N PHE A 757 10.30 7.42 6.39
CA PHE A 757 9.50 6.20 6.43
C PHE A 757 10.26 4.98 6.99
N ALA A 758 11.59 5.04 7.09
CA ALA A 758 12.39 4.01 7.76
C ALA A 758 12.09 3.88 9.26
N ALA A 759 11.42 4.90 9.85
CA ALA A 759 10.97 4.88 11.24
C ALA A 759 9.55 4.28 11.43
N SER A 760 8.95 3.70 10.38
CA SER A 760 7.61 3.09 10.44
C SER A 760 7.61 1.78 11.22
N ASN A 761 6.46 1.46 11.81
CA ASN A 761 6.20 0.14 12.37
C ASN A 761 5.81 -0.91 11.30
N PHE A 762 5.56 -0.47 10.05
CA PHE A 762 5.21 -1.37 8.96
C PHE A 762 6.41 -1.65 8.07
N GLY A 763 6.82 -2.92 7.99
CA GLY A 763 7.99 -3.36 7.22
C GLY A 763 7.95 -2.95 5.74
N GLY A 764 6.78 -2.96 5.12
CA GLY A 764 6.58 -2.46 3.76
C GLY A 764 6.82 -0.96 3.62
N THR A 765 6.43 -0.14 4.60
CA THR A 765 6.69 1.30 4.64
C THR A 765 8.17 1.59 4.91
N VAL A 766 8.81 0.83 5.81
CA VAL A 766 10.27 0.89 6.05
C VAL A 766 11.03 0.62 4.76
N ALA A 767 10.69 -0.46 4.06
CA ALA A 767 11.33 -0.81 2.79
C ALA A 767 11.11 0.29 1.74
N LEU A 768 9.89 0.87 1.66
CA LEU A 768 9.60 2.00 0.77
C LEU A 768 10.53 3.19 1.08
N GLY A 769 10.68 3.54 2.34
CA GLY A 769 11.56 4.65 2.74
C GLY A 769 13.02 4.43 2.36
N ILE A 770 13.57 3.31 2.77
CA ILE A 770 15.00 2.99 2.57
C ILE A 770 15.32 2.78 1.08
N LEU A 771 14.57 1.92 0.41
CA LEU A 771 14.86 1.55 -0.98
C LEU A 771 14.63 2.70 -1.96
N THR A 772 13.57 3.51 -1.76
CA THR A 772 13.36 4.70 -2.59
C THR A 772 14.48 5.71 -2.37
N SER A 773 14.88 5.96 -1.12
CA SER A 773 15.99 6.88 -0.79
C SER A 773 17.28 6.45 -1.47
N ILE A 774 17.64 5.18 -1.40
CA ILE A 774 18.84 4.63 -2.04
C ILE A 774 18.73 4.70 -3.57
N SER A 775 17.58 4.37 -4.14
CA SER A 775 17.33 4.44 -5.58
C SER A 775 17.48 5.86 -6.12
N LEU A 776 17.05 6.88 -5.37
CA LEU A 776 17.21 8.29 -5.74
C LEU A 776 18.67 8.74 -5.74
N ILE A 777 19.47 8.27 -4.76
CA ILE A 777 20.90 8.56 -4.75
C ILE A 777 21.61 7.88 -5.93
N PHE A 778 21.31 6.63 -6.22
CA PHE A 778 21.83 5.97 -7.42
C PHE A 778 21.37 6.68 -8.69
N GLY A 779 20.10 7.09 -8.78
CA GLY A 779 19.57 7.87 -9.90
C GLY A 779 20.31 9.18 -10.12
N MET A 780 20.58 9.91 -9.04
CA MET A 780 21.37 11.13 -9.08
C MET A 780 22.79 10.85 -9.60
N LEU A 781 23.47 9.85 -9.05
CA LEU A 781 24.84 9.50 -9.47
C LEU A 781 24.89 9.04 -10.94
N MET A 782 23.91 8.23 -11.39
CA MET A 782 23.84 7.79 -12.79
C MET A 782 23.60 8.97 -13.75
N ASN A 783 22.77 9.93 -13.34
CA ASN A 783 22.51 11.11 -14.17
C ASN A 783 23.66 12.15 -14.17
N LEU A 784 24.47 12.22 -13.12
CA LEU A 784 25.62 13.14 -13.06
C LEU A 784 26.92 12.53 -13.62
N LEU A 785 27.07 11.20 -13.62
CA LEU A 785 28.28 10.53 -14.06
C LEU A 785 28.09 9.70 -15.34
N LEU A 786 27.11 8.79 -15.34
CA LEU A 786 26.95 7.85 -16.44
C LEU A 786 26.34 8.53 -17.68
N LEU A 787 25.30 9.34 -17.53
CA LEU A 787 24.64 10.01 -18.64
C LEU A 787 25.60 10.92 -19.43
N PRO A 788 26.37 11.83 -18.79
CA PRO A 788 27.38 12.62 -19.50
C PRO A 788 28.47 11.76 -20.15
N SER A 789 28.89 10.68 -19.50
CA SER A 789 29.89 9.74 -20.04
C SER A 789 29.39 9.04 -21.31
N LEU A 790 28.11 8.60 -21.33
CA LEU A 790 27.48 8.00 -22.50
C LEU A 790 27.39 8.99 -23.67
N LEU A 791 26.98 10.24 -23.39
CA LEU A 791 26.92 11.29 -24.41
C LEU A 791 28.28 11.54 -25.04
N LEU A 792 29.37 11.67 -24.23
CA LEU A 792 30.73 11.83 -24.74
C LEU A 792 31.24 10.63 -25.54
N SER A 793 30.91 9.42 -25.13
CA SER A 793 31.41 8.22 -25.81
C SER A 793 30.73 8.00 -27.15
N LEU A 794 29.49 8.48 -27.29
CA LEU A 794 28.71 8.37 -28.53
C LEU A 794 28.87 9.61 -29.42
N GLU A 795 29.81 10.52 -29.15
CA GLU A 795 30.04 11.75 -29.91
C GLU A 795 30.17 11.49 -31.42
N LYS A 796 30.90 10.43 -31.82
CA LYS A 796 31.11 10.07 -33.22
C LYS A 796 29.86 9.46 -33.90
N ASN A 797 28.96 8.84 -33.10
CA ASN A 797 27.79 8.10 -33.59
C ASN A 797 26.50 8.91 -33.50
N ILE A 798 26.50 10.06 -32.86
CA ILE A 798 25.34 10.91 -32.65
C ILE A 798 25.57 12.25 -33.38
N ASN A 799 24.74 12.51 -34.35
CA ASN A 799 24.69 13.85 -34.92
C ASN A 799 23.73 14.71 -34.10
N ASN A 800 24.26 15.38 -33.05
CA ASN A 800 23.49 16.19 -32.12
C ASN A 800 22.61 17.23 -32.78
N LYS A 801 23.06 17.84 -33.88
CA LYS A 801 22.27 18.82 -34.63
C LYS A 801 21.06 18.18 -35.30
N LYS A 802 21.17 16.92 -35.73
CA LYS A 802 20.06 16.16 -36.30
C LYS A 802 19.14 15.63 -35.20
N GLU A 803 19.70 15.06 -34.15
CA GLU A 803 18.97 14.33 -33.09
C GLU A 803 18.30 15.28 -32.07
N LEU A 804 18.91 16.43 -31.75
CA LEU A 804 18.40 17.39 -30.77
C LEU A 804 17.97 18.73 -31.37
N GLY A 805 18.13 18.90 -32.66
CA GLY A 805 17.77 20.14 -33.36
C GLY A 805 16.27 20.35 -33.51
N THR A 806 15.48 19.32 -33.58
CA THR A 806 14.05 19.29 -33.94
C THR A 806 13.11 18.89 -32.80
N THR A 807 13.42 19.19 -31.55
CA THR A 807 12.56 18.81 -30.42
C THR A 807 11.39 19.77 -30.24
N LEU A 808 10.25 19.28 -29.70
CA LEU A 808 9.05 20.07 -29.41
C LEU A 808 9.28 21.14 -28.31
N VAL A 809 10.26 20.93 -27.47
CA VAL A 809 10.47 21.75 -26.28
C VAL A 809 11.79 22.51 -26.40
N GLU A 810 11.73 23.80 -26.65
CA GLU A 810 12.83 24.73 -26.37
C GLU A 810 12.75 25.16 -24.92
N PHE A 811 13.64 24.65 -24.08
CA PHE A 811 13.70 25.01 -22.66
C PHE A 811 14.25 26.42 -22.43
N GLU A 812 15.00 26.97 -23.37
CA GLU A 812 15.41 28.39 -23.35
C GLU A 812 15.50 28.91 -24.79
N PRO A 813 14.85 30.02 -25.12
CA PRO A 813 15.13 30.72 -26.36
C PRO A 813 16.53 31.33 -26.27
N ALA A 814 17.29 31.28 -27.35
CA ALA A 814 18.48 32.12 -27.49
C ALA A 814 18.07 33.56 -27.16
N ASP A 815 18.83 34.23 -26.28
CA ASP A 815 18.61 35.64 -25.99
C ASP A 815 18.63 36.39 -27.31
N ILE A 816 17.45 36.77 -27.79
CA ILE A 816 17.34 37.85 -28.76
C ILE A 816 17.46 39.08 -27.89
N GLU A 817 18.67 39.63 -27.81
CA GLU A 817 18.88 40.98 -27.32
C GLU A 817 17.91 41.92 -28.12
N GLU A 818 16.85 42.42 -27.49
CA GLU A 818 16.17 43.63 -27.86
C GLU A 818 16.84 44.83 -27.18
#